data_1b00cffbd27f6b2dbaefc285de33373d
#
_entry.id   1b00cffbd27f6b2dbaefc285de33373d
#
_cell.length_a   1.000
_cell.length_b   1.000
_cell.length_c   1.000
_cell.angle_alpha   90.00
_cell.angle_beta   90.00
_cell.angle_gamma   90.00
#
_symmetry.space_group_name_H-M   'P 1'
#
loop_
_entity.id
_entity.type
_entity.pdbx_description
1 polymer ?
#
loop_
_entity_poly.entity_id
_entity_poly.type
_entity_poly.pdbx_seq_one_letter_code
_entity_poly.pdbx_strand_id
1 'polypeptide(L)'
;MPVSHASSAETVAPGASRVSVLLPLPLAGPYDYRTDGATGLTRGDFVIVPLGTRQVVGVVWGEGTGDVVESKLRDIVAPVDAPPLPPVLCRFVEWVANYTLSPPGAVLRMAMSVPAALDPPRPIPAWRLADDLPAQLRVTPERQRIIELLRDGPARPASELAREAGVGLGVVKALAAAGALVAVALPPPAAFDLPDADRAGPTLNPPQSTAAMELARKVASGGFTVTALDGVTGAGKTEVYFEAIAAALQGGRQALVLLPEIALGAQWLDRFAARFGARPAQWHSDLTAAERRVAWRAVARGEARVIVGARSALFLPYPELGVIVVDEEHDAAYKQEDGVIYQARDMAVVRARLTDIPIVLVSATPSLETVQNVAGGRYAALHLPDRHGGAQLPIVTAVDLRADRPPRQSWLSPILRKALGDTLAAGEQALLFLNRRGYAPLTLCRACGHRLQCPRCTAWLVEHRLVGKLQCHHCGFQVPFPGACPSCKAEGMLAACGPGVERLTEEVTALLPAARTAVMTSDTITGPLAATELIRRVQDHEVDLLIGTQMIAKGHHFPMLTLVGVVDADLGLHGGDLRAAERTYQLLHQVAGRAGRADRPGRVLLQTYEPKHPVMQALVAGDRERFLASEADDRQSVGMPPFGRLAALILSGPDADAVDNIARTLARAAPHGDGIEILGPAPAPLAILRRRHRRRFLLKCRRDIAPQPLLRHWLGPVKLPASVRLQVDVDPYSFL
;
A
#
# COMPACT_ATOMS: atom_id res chain seq x y z
N MET A 1 23.84 9.95 -12.76
CA MET A 1 23.98 11.29 -13.33
C MET A 1 23.97 12.27 -12.18
N PRO A 2 24.91 13.24 -12.08
CA PRO A 2 24.88 14.25 -11.04
C PRO A 2 23.74 15.22 -11.29
N VAL A 3 22.87 15.40 -10.30
CA VAL A 3 21.83 16.42 -10.30
C VAL A 3 22.43 17.63 -9.59
N SER A 4 22.60 18.73 -10.33
CA SER A 4 23.07 19.98 -9.77
C SER A 4 22.08 20.49 -8.71
N HIS A 5 22.59 20.78 -7.54
CA HIS A 5 21.85 21.45 -6.48
C HIS A 5 21.66 22.93 -6.87
N ALA A 6 20.40 23.30 -7.17
CA ALA A 6 19.96 24.67 -7.09
C ALA A 6 18.58 24.67 -6.44
N SER A 7 18.55 24.96 -5.16
CA SER A 7 17.34 25.30 -4.41
C SER A 7 17.01 26.76 -4.74
N SER A 8 16.17 26.97 -5.75
CA SER A 8 15.40 28.18 -5.89
C SER A 8 14.00 27.76 -6.33
N ALA A 9 12.98 28.24 -5.62
CA ALA A 9 11.63 28.23 -6.15
C ALA A 9 11.72 28.91 -7.53
N GLU A 10 11.47 28.16 -8.62
CA GLU A 10 11.37 28.76 -9.95
C GLU A 10 10.12 29.65 -9.94
N THR A 11 10.31 30.89 -9.55
CA THR A 11 9.31 31.94 -9.70
C THR A 11 9.16 32.17 -11.20
N VAL A 12 7.92 32.10 -11.66
CA VAL A 12 7.59 32.60 -13.01
C VAL A 12 8.03 34.06 -13.05
N ALA A 13 8.79 34.45 -14.06
CA ALA A 13 9.34 35.80 -14.15
C ALA A 13 8.24 36.84 -13.97
N PRO A 14 8.43 37.90 -13.15
CA PRO A 14 7.45 38.96 -12.97
C PRO A 14 7.12 39.58 -14.32
N GLY A 15 5.84 39.51 -14.75
CA GLY A 15 5.40 40.02 -16.05
C GLY A 15 5.31 38.97 -17.15
N ALA A 16 5.53 37.66 -16.86
CA ALA A 16 5.27 36.60 -17.83
C ALA A 16 3.80 36.61 -18.28
N SER A 17 3.55 36.79 -19.56
CA SER A 17 2.19 36.74 -20.12
C SER A 17 1.67 35.34 -20.34
N ARG A 18 2.50 34.30 -20.10
CA ARG A 18 2.22 32.89 -20.32
C ARG A 18 2.75 32.02 -19.19
N VAL A 19 1.96 31.02 -18.81
CA VAL A 19 2.38 29.96 -17.89
C VAL A 19 1.99 28.61 -18.46
N SER A 20 2.80 27.60 -18.22
CA SER A 20 2.43 26.21 -18.50
C SER A 20 1.67 25.63 -17.32
N VAL A 21 0.55 24.95 -17.59
CA VAL A 21 -0.32 24.34 -16.57
C VAL A 21 -0.43 22.83 -16.85
N LEU A 22 -0.06 22.03 -15.87
CA LEU A 22 -0.25 20.58 -15.93
C LEU A 22 -1.64 20.22 -15.41
N LEU A 23 -2.40 19.50 -16.24
CA LEU A 23 -3.75 19.05 -15.89
C LEU A 23 -3.72 17.62 -15.33
N PRO A 24 -4.56 17.25 -14.35
CA PRO A 24 -4.62 15.90 -13.79
C PRO A 24 -5.33 14.91 -14.73
N LEU A 25 -4.95 14.91 -15.99
CA LEU A 25 -5.49 14.10 -17.08
C LEU A 25 -4.35 13.37 -17.79
N PRO A 26 -4.60 12.23 -18.45
CA PRO A 26 -3.57 11.45 -19.14
C PRO A 26 -3.16 12.10 -20.47
N LEU A 27 -2.71 13.35 -20.42
CA LEU A 27 -2.24 14.16 -21.53
C LEU A 27 -0.72 14.11 -21.62
N ALA A 28 -0.18 14.42 -22.79
CA ALA A 28 1.24 14.26 -23.09
C ALA A 28 2.16 15.21 -22.29
N GLY A 29 1.63 16.37 -21.86
CA GLY A 29 2.39 17.37 -21.12
C GLY A 29 1.51 18.52 -20.63
N PRO A 30 2.12 19.58 -20.08
CA PRO A 30 1.43 20.79 -19.70
C PRO A 30 0.95 21.58 -20.93
N TYR A 31 -0.03 22.45 -20.73
CA TYR A 31 -0.60 23.35 -21.74
C TYR A 31 -0.32 24.80 -21.38
N ASP A 32 -0.04 25.63 -22.38
CA ASP A 32 0.17 27.06 -22.18
C ASP A 32 -1.16 27.80 -22.03
N TYR A 33 -1.20 28.69 -21.04
CA TYR A 33 -2.32 29.61 -20.79
C TYR A 33 -1.80 31.02 -20.61
N ARG A 34 -2.64 32.02 -20.94
CA ARG A 34 -2.33 33.44 -20.71
C ARG A 34 -2.65 33.80 -19.25
N THR A 35 -1.78 34.62 -18.67
CA THR A 35 -1.98 35.25 -17.37
C THR A 35 -1.87 36.77 -17.53
N ASP A 36 -2.54 37.52 -16.66
CA ASP A 36 -2.47 38.99 -16.61
C ASP A 36 -1.14 39.53 -16.06
N GLY A 37 -0.24 38.63 -15.66
CA GLY A 37 1.07 38.98 -15.09
C GLY A 37 1.01 39.64 -13.69
N ALA A 38 -0.18 40.02 -13.22
CA ALA A 38 -0.37 40.66 -11.93
C ALA A 38 -0.56 39.65 -10.77
N THR A 39 -0.90 38.41 -11.11
CA THR A 39 -1.29 37.39 -10.12
C THR A 39 -0.11 36.72 -9.40
N GLY A 40 1.14 36.99 -9.79
CA GLY A 40 2.34 36.45 -9.11
C GLY A 40 2.35 34.92 -8.98
N LEU A 41 1.79 34.18 -9.95
CA LEU A 41 1.69 32.74 -9.95
C LEU A 41 3.06 32.06 -9.91
N THR A 42 3.18 31.04 -9.06
CA THR A 42 4.41 30.26 -8.89
C THR A 42 4.17 28.78 -9.21
N ARG A 43 5.24 28.05 -9.48
CA ARG A 43 5.14 26.61 -9.69
C ARG A 43 4.55 25.93 -8.46
N GLY A 44 3.49 25.14 -8.68
CA GLY A 44 2.75 24.46 -7.64
C GLY A 44 1.39 25.06 -7.35
N ASP A 45 1.15 26.33 -7.73
CA ASP A 45 -0.14 26.98 -7.53
C ASP A 45 -1.25 26.30 -8.33
N PHE A 46 -2.42 26.22 -7.72
CA PHE A 46 -3.60 25.68 -8.37
C PHE A 46 -4.35 26.79 -9.12
N VAL A 47 -4.75 26.46 -10.34
CA VAL A 47 -5.50 27.40 -11.21
C VAL A 47 -6.66 26.69 -11.89
N ILE A 48 -7.75 27.43 -12.11
CA ILE A 48 -8.88 26.99 -12.93
C ILE A 48 -8.60 27.43 -14.36
N VAL A 49 -8.61 26.49 -15.29
CA VAL A 49 -8.35 26.76 -16.71
C VAL A 49 -9.43 26.13 -17.60
N PRO A 50 -9.71 26.72 -18.77
CA PRO A 50 -10.63 26.13 -19.73
C PRO A 50 -9.95 24.99 -20.50
N LEU A 51 -10.65 23.87 -20.67
CA LEU A 51 -10.26 22.76 -21.51
C LEU A 51 -11.47 22.37 -22.40
N GLY A 52 -11.47 22.82 -23.65
CA GLY A 52 -12.66 22.75 -24.50
C GLY A 52 -13.82 23.57 -23.92
N THR A 53 -14.94 22.92 -23.62
CA THR A 53 -16.13 23.52 -23.00
C THR A 53 -16.17 23.40 -21.49
N ARG A 54 -15.15 22.76 -20.88
CA ARG A 54 -15.12 22.50 -19.43
C ARG A 54 -14.06 23.37 -18.75
N GLN A 55 -14.26 23.64 -17.48
CA GLN A 55 -13.23 24.17 -16.61
C GLN A 55 -12.60 23.02 -15.79
N VAL A 56 -11.29 23.04 -15.67
CA VAL A 56 -10.51 22.03 -14.98
C VAL A 56 -9.53 22.72 -14.05
N VAL A 57 -9.36 22.17 -12.83
CA VAL A 57 -8.28 22.61 -11.96
C VAL A 57 -6.98 21.96 -12.44
N GLY A 58 -5.96 22.80 -12.69
CA GLY A 58 -4.60 22.39 -13.01
C GLY A 58 -3.61 22.99 -12.03
N VAL A 59 -2.35 22.67 -12.23
CA VAL A 59 -1.23 23.17 -11.42
C VAL A 59 -0.27 23.92 -12.34
N VAL A 60 0.13 25.12 -11.94
CA VAL A 60 1.16 25.88 -12.62
C VAL A 60 2.46 25.08 -12.59
N TRP A 61 3.01 24.80 -13.77
CA TRP A 61 4.16 23.91 -13.91
C TRP A 61 5.47 24.61 -14.22
N GLY A 62 5.37 25.82 -14.76
CA GLY A 62 6.49 26.67 -15.11
C GLY A 62 6.09 27.76 -16.08
N GLU A 63 7.07 28.39 -16.70
CA GLU A 63 6.85 29.35 -17.79
C GLU A 63 6.26 28.66 -19.02
N GLY A 64 5.49 29.38 -19.82
CA GLY A 64 4.94 28.85 -21.06
C GLY A 64 6.03 28.55 -22.10
N THR A 65 5.86 27.45 -22.83
CA THR A 65 6.83 26.98 -23.85
C THR A 65 6.91 27.88 -25.08
N GLY A 66 5.85 28.66 -25.33
CA GLY A 66 5.75 29.49 -26.51
C GLY A 66 5.33 28.75 -27.80
N ASP A 67 5.11 27.42 -27.71
CA ASP A 67 4.76 26.60 -28.88
C ASP A 67 3.34 26.86 -29.40
N VAL A 68 2.49 27.49 -28.58
CA VAL A 68 1.10 27.79 -28.92
C VAL A 68 1.00 29.22 -29.47
N VAL A 69 0.40 29.35 -30.65
CA VAL A 69 0.15 30.65 -31.31
C VAL A 69 -0.76 31.50 -30.41
N GLU A 70 -0.47 32.80 -30.29
CA GLU A 70 -1.16 33.75 -29.42
C GLU A 70 -2.69 33.73 -29.52
N SER A 71 -3.21 33.60 -30.76
CA SER A 71 -4.65 33.54 -31.04
C SER A 71 -5.37 32.28 -30.47
N LYS A 72 -4.61 31.25 -30.13
CA LYS A 72 -5.13 29.99 -29.56
C LYS A 72 -4.97 29.91 -28.07
N LEU A 73 -4.19 30.81 -27.47
CA LEU A 73 -4.05 30.87 -26.02
C LEU A 73 -5.39 31.22 -25.35
N ARG A 74 -5.69 30.50 -24.29
CA ARG A 74 -6.84 30.79 -23.42
C ARG A 74 -6.33 31.41 -22.12
N ASP A 75 -7.17 32.22 -21.50
CA ASP A 75 -6.86 32.86 -20.24
C ASP A 75 -7.08 31.88 -19.08
N ILE A 76 -6.29 32.03 -18.01
CA ILE A 76 -6.59 31.44 -16.70
C ILE A 76 -7.88 32.06 -16.21
N VAL A 77 -8.81 31.23 -15.74
CA VAL A 77 -10.12 31.69 -15.23
C VAL A 77 -9.96 32.34 -13.84
N ALA A 78 -9.26 31.65 -12.94
CA ALA A 78 -9.00 32.12 -11.57
C ALA A 78 -7.89 31.28 -10.91
N PRO A 79 -7.11 31.86 -9.99
CA PRO A 79 -6.33 31.08 -9.03
C PRO A 79 -7.26 30.37 -8.04
N VAL A 80 -6.79 29.25 -7.43
CA VAL A 80 -7.50 28.53 -6.37
C VAL A 80 -6.83 28.83 -5.04
N ASP A 81 -7.61 29.24 -4.05
CA ASP A 81 -7.12 29.51 -2.68
C ASP A 81 -6.88 28.19 -1.91
N ALA A 82 -5.76 27.55 -2.25
CA ALA A 82 -5.32 26.31 -1.62
C ALA A 82 -3.78 26.35 -1.45
N PRO A 83 -3.23 25.66 -0.43
CA PRO A 83 -1.78 25.54 -0.30
C PRO A 83 -1.16 24.95 -1.58
N PRO A 84 -0.12 25.56 -2.16
CA PRO A 84 0.50 25.09 -3.39
C PRO A 84 1.14 23.70 -3.21
N LEU A 85 1.31 22.97 -4.28
CA LEU A 85 2.10 21.73 -4.26
C LEU A 85 3.56 22.09 -3.99
N PRO A 86 4.20 21.47 -2.98
CA PRO A 86 5.61 21.71 -2.72
C PRO A 86 6.48 21.45 -3.98
N PRO A 87 7.51 22.26 -4.24
CA PRO A 87 8.38 22.08 -5.42
C PRO A 87 8.99 20.69 -5.51
N VAL A 88 9.30 20.07 -4.37
CA VAL A 88 9.78 18.68 -4.32
C VAL A 88 8.74 17.70 -4.84
N LEU A 89 7.45 17.90 -4.54
CA LEU A 89 6.39 17.04 -5.05
C LEU A 89 6.23 17.19 -6.57
N CYS A 90 6.35 18.41 -7.10
CA CYS A 90 6.33 18.62 -8.55
C CYS A 90 7.49 17.87 -9.23
N ARG A 91 8.72 17.96 -8.70
CA ARG A 91 9.87 17.18 -9.19
C ARG A 91 9.64 15.67 -9.07
N PHE A 92 9.02 15.22 -7.99
CA PHE A 92 8.69 13.81 -7.79
C PHE A 92 7.68 13.32 -8.82
N VAL A 93 6.64 14.10 -9.12
CA VAL A 93 5.66 13.80 -10.19
C VAL A 93 6.35 13.64 -11.54
N GLU A 94 7.25 14.56 -11.92
CA GLU A 94 8.03 14.48 -13.16
C GLU A 94 8.92 13.24 -13.20
N TRP A 95 9.61 12.97 -12.09
CA TRP A 95 10.50 11.82 -12.00
C TRP A 95 9.72 10.51 -12.18
N VAL A 96 8.59 10.34 -11.47
CA VAL A 96 7.74 9.14 -11.56
C VAL A 96 7.17 9.00 -12.97
N ALA A 97 6.69 10.10 -13.59
CA ALA A 97 6.18 10.08 -14.96
C ALA A 97 7.25 9.62 -15.96
N ASN A 98 8.45 10.15 -15.86
CA ASN A 98 9.57 9.79 -16.72
C ASN A 98 10.04 8.35 -16.51
N TYR A 99 10.09 7.90 -15.26
CA TYR A 99 10.53 6.56 -14.91
C TYR A 99 9.54 5.48 -15.36
N THR A 100 8.25 5.71 -15.14
CA THR A 100 7.18 4.75 -15.48
C THR A 100 6.69 4.88 -16.92
N LEU A 101 7.18 5.86 -17.68
CA LEU A 101 6.68 6.23 -19.01
C LEU A 101 5.18 6.55 -19.02
N SER A 102 4.68 7.06 -17.92
CA SER A 102 3.29 7.47 -17.76
C SER A 102 3.10 8.94 -18.11
N PRO A 103 1.93 9.34 -18.62
CA PRO A 103 1.62 10.76 -18.80
C PRO A 103 1.76 11.52 -17.47
N PRO A 104 2.43 12.69 -17.44
CA PRO A 104 2.68 13.42 -16.20
C PRO A 104 1.39 13.85 -15.50
N GLY A 105 0.34 14.18 -16.24
CA GLY A 105 -0.97 14.49 -15.67
C GLY A 105 -1.65 13.30 -14.99
N ALA A 106 -1.38 12.07 -15.43
CA ALA A 106 -1.85 10.87 -14.73
C ALA A 106 -1.17 10.68 -13.37
N VAL A 107 0.11 11.05 -13.27
CA VAL A 107 0.85 11.04 -12.00
C VAL A 107 0.41 12.20 -11.11
N LEU A 108 0.23 13.41 -11.66
CA LEU A 108 -0.30 14.56 -10.93
C LEU A 108 -1.67 14.25 -10.30
N ARG A 109 -2.52 13.50 -10.99
CA ARG A 109 -3.82 13.07 -10.44
C ARG A 109 -3.69 12.31 -9.12
N MET A 110 -2.59 11.62 -8.86
CA MET A 110 -2.38 10.92 -7.59
C MET A 110 -2.17 11.93 -6.45
N ALA A 111 -1.47 13.04 -6.69
CA ALA A 111 -1.31 14.13 -5.73
C ALA A 111 -2.63 14.93 -5.53
N MET A 112 -3.46 15.00 -6.57
CA MET A 112 -4.77 15.68 -6.59
C MET A 112 -5.93 14.67 -6.45
N SER A 113 -5.74 13.56 -5.75
CA SER A 113 -6.74 12.47 -5.65
C SER A 113 -8.04 12.87 -4.95
N VAL A 114 -8.07 14.03 -4.30
CA VAL A 114 -9.24 14.59 -3.60
C VAL A 114 -9.48 16.04 -4.08
N PRO A 115 -10.12 16.27 -5.22
CA PRO A 115 -10.34 17.62 -5.76
C PRO A 115 -11.06 18.55 -4.78
N ALA A 116 -12.03 18.06 -4.02
CA ALA A 116 -12.74 18.83 -3.00
C ALA A 116 -11.85 19.27 -1.81
N ALA A 117 -10.60 18.81 -1.72
CA ALA A 117 -9.65 19.32 -0.76
C ALA A 117 -9.11 20.71 -1.13
N LEU A 118 -9.25 21.11 -2.37
CA LEU A 118 -8.84 22.43 -2.86
C LEU A 118 -9.87 23.53 -2.54
N ASP A 119 -11.14 23.17 -2.23
CA ASP A 119 -12.13 24.15 -1.81
C ASP A 119 -11.77 24.66 -0.40
N PRO A 120 -11.93 25.96 -0.10
CA PRO A 120 -11.65 26.47 1.24
C PRO A 120 -12.52 25.80 2.30
N PRO A 121 -11.99 25.53 3.50
CA PRO A 121 -12.78 24.96 4.58
C PRO A 121 -13.89 25.95 4.97
N ARG A 122 -15.08 25.43 5.20
CA ARG A 122 -16.20 26.29 5.65
C ARG A 122 -15.88 26.80 7.05
N PRO A 123 -15.90 28.13 7.26
CA PRO A 123 -15.70 28.70 8.58
C PRO A 123 -16.83 28.28 9.51
N ILE A 124 -16.51 28.13 10.79
CA ILE A 124 -17.49 27.84 11.83
C ILE A 124 -18.12 29.15 12.29
N PRO A 125 -19.45 29.29 12.21
CA PRO A 125 -20.11 30.47 12.74
C PRO A 125 -19.96 30.52 14.28
N ALA A 126 -19.41 31.58 14.78
CA ALA A 126 -19.17 31.80 16.20
C ALA A 126 -19.65 33.19 16.63
N TRP A 127 -19.69 33.40 17.90
CA TRP A 127 -20.17 34.63 18.50
C TRP A 127 -19.11 35.24 19.41
N ARG A 128 -18.89 36.52 19.31
CA ARG A 128 -18.18 37.37 20.30
C ARG A 128 -19.12 38.35 20.95
N LEU A 129 -18.78 38.89 22.11
CA LEU A 129 -19.54 39.95 22.73
C LEU A 129 -19.45 41.22 21.86
N ALA A 130 -20.53 41.95 21.75
CA ALA A 130 -20.51 43.26 21.12
C ALA A 130 -19.69 44.25 21.98
N ASP A 131 -18.97 45.16 21.33
CA ASP A 131 -18.11 46.12 22.03
C ASP A 131 -18.96 47.02 22.98
N ASP A 132 -20.19 47.40 22.53
CA ASP A 132 -21.18 48.08 23.34
C ASP A 132 -22.43 47.21 23.45
N LEU A 133 -22.88 46.96 24.69
CA LEU A 133 -24.11 46.25 24.92
C LEU A 133 -25.31 47.15 24.68
N PRO A 134 -26.39 46.69 24.01
CA PRO A 134 -27.58 47.51 23.80
C PRO A 134 -28.20 47.99 25.11
N ALA A 135 -28.49 49.29 25.21
CA ALA A 135 -29.00 49.92 26.43
C ALA A 135 -30.33 49.30 26.94
N GLN A 136 -31.12 48.71 26.07
CA GLN A 136 -32.39 48.04 26.41
C GLN A 136 -32.26 46.55 26.66
N LEU A 137 -31.04 46.01 26.75
CA LEU A 137 -30.81 44.58 26.94
C LEU A 137 -31.29 44.13 28.32
N ARG A 138 -32.35 43.31 28.36
CA ARG A 138 -32.76 42.62 29.60
C ARG A 138 -31.76 41.52 29.93
N VAL A 139 -30.93 41.73 30.92
CA VAL A 139 -29.97 40.74 31.40
C VAL A 139 -30.62 39.78 32.39
N THR A 140 -30.80 38.53 32.02
CA THR A 140 -31.20 37.44 32.94
C THR A 140 -29.96 36.71 33.45
N PRO A 141 -30.05 35.90 34.53
CA PRO A 141 -28.90 35.14 35.04
C PRO A 141 -28.27 34.26 33.99
N GLU A 142 -29.06 33.69 33.10
CA GLU A 142 -28.59 32.82 31.98
C GLU A 142 -27.83 33.64 30.92
N ARG A 143 -28.33 34.83 30.57
CA ARG A 143 -27.66 35.75 29.64
C ARG A 143 -26.37 36.32 30.23
N GLN A 144 -26.38 36.60 31.54
CA GLN A 144 -25.20 37.09 32.28
C GLN A 144 -24.04 36.10 32.19
N ARG A 145 -24.28 34.81 32.38
CA ARG A 145 -23.26 33.78 32.23
C ARG A 145 -22.60 33.74 30.83
N ILE A 146 -23.38 33.92 29.77
CA ILE A 146 -22.82 34.01 28.41
C ILE A 146 -21.99 35.28 28.24
N ILE A 147 -22.46 36.41 28.75
CA ILE A 147 -21.75 37.69 28.69
C ILE A 147 -20.42 37.59 29.42
N GLU A 148 -20.40 37.00 30.62
CA GLU A 148 -19.18 36.80 31.41
C GLU A 148 -18.18 35.88 30.71
N LEU A 149 -18.64 34.79 30.09
CA LEU A 149 -17.78 33.87 29.31
C LEU A 149 -17.12 34.57 28.11
N LEU A 150 -17.80 35.55 27.51
CA LEU A 150 -17.32 36.25 26.30
C LEU A 150 -16.63 37.57 26.58
N ARG A 151 -16.73 38.13 27.80
CA ARG A 151 -16.19 39.45 28.14
C ARG A 151 -14.67 39.52 27.95
N ASP A 152 -13.96 38.50 28.44
CA ASP A 152 -12.50 38.39 28.32
C ASP A 152 -12.10 37.10 27.56
N GLY A 153 -13.10 36.41 27.02
CA GLY A 153 -12.92 35.12 26.32
C GLY A 153 -12.92 35.24 24.79
N PRO A 154 -12.37 34.26 24.08
CA PRO A 154 -12.43 34.20 22.62
C PRO A 154 -13.86 33.99 22.12
N ALA A 155 -14.09 34.34 20.84
CA ALA A 155 -15.33 33.99 20.17
C ALA A 155 -15.55 32.48 20.14
N ARG A 156 -16.80 32.02 20.30
CA ARG A 156 -17.15 30.61 20.41
C ARG A 156 -18.40 30.24 19.60
N PRO A 157 -18.52 29.01 19.09
CA PRO A 157 -19.74 28.53 18.49
C PRO A 157 -20.91 28.52 19.45
N ALA A 158 -22.13 28.72 18.94
CA ALA A 158 -23.35 28.79 19.77
C ALA A 158 -23.58 27.55 20.64
N SER A 159 -23.27 26.38 20.15
CA SER A 159 -23.37 25.11 20.89
C SER A 159 -22.40 25.03 22.05
N GLU A 160 -21.19 25.52 21.89
CA GLU A 160 -20.16 25.57 22.93
C GLU A 160 -20.53 26.56 24.01
N LEU A 161 -20.95 27.76 23.62
CA LEU A 161 -21.46 28.78 24.57
C LEU A 161 -22.63 28.28 25.41
N ALA A 162 -23.60 27.60 24.76
CA ALA A 162 -24.75 27.05 25.46
C ALA A 162 -24.33 25.96 26.48
N ARG A 163 -23.40 25.09 26.10
CA ARG A 163 -22.88 24.05 26.99
C ARG A 163 -22.11 24.58 28.16
N GLU A 164 -21.18 25.52 27.94
CA GLU A 164 -20.33 26.08 29.01
C GLU A 164 -21.07 26.99 29.93
N ALA A 165 -22.01 27.80 29.42
CA ALA A 165 -22.88 28.62 30.25
C ALA A 165 -23.97 27.82 30.98
N GLY A 166 -24.17 26.54 30.65
CA GLY A 166 -25.26 25.72 31.18
C GLY A 166 -26.64 26.27 30.81
N VAL A 167 -26.82 26.68 29.53
CA VAL A 167 -28.05 27.29 29.03
C VAL A 167 -28.51 26.61 27.73
N GLY A 168 -29.76 26.86 27.35
CA GLY A 168 -30.25 26.40 26.04
C GLY A 168 -29.76 27.26 24.87
N LEU A 169 -29.61 26.66 23.66
CA LEU A 169 -29.24 27.38 22.43
C LEU A 169 -30.15 28.60 22.12
N GLY A 170 -31.41 28.55 22.57
CA GLY A 170 -32.36 29.65 22.45
C GLY A 170 -31.91 30.94 23.12
N VAL A 171 -31.19 30.85 24.25
CA VAL A 171 -30.66 32.00 24.99
C VAL A 171 -29.56 32.69 24.18
N VAL A 172 -28.67 31.91 23.57
CA VAL A 172 -27.60 32.42 22.69
C VAL A 172 -28.20 33.14 21.48
N LYS A 173 -29.20 32.51 20.82
CA LYS A 173 -29.89 33.12 19.67
C LYS A 173 -30.64 34.38 20.05
N ALA A 174 -31.25 34.39 21.22
CA ALA A 174 -31.96 35.60 21.72
C ALA A 174 -31.00 36.76 22.04
N LEU A 175 -29.80 36.47 22.58
CA LEU A 175 -28.75 37.49 22.78
C LEU A 175 -28.22 38.01 21.44
N ALA A 176 -28.03 37.15 20.47
CA ALA A 176 -27.62 37.54 19.12
C ALA A 176 -28.69 38.43 18.45
N ALA A 177 -29.97 38.04 18.53
CA ALA A 177 -31.09 38.84 18.02
C ALA A 177 -31.25 40.19 18.72
N ALA A 178 -30.88 40.28 20.00
CA ALA A 178 -30.85 41.52 20.75
C ALA A 178 -29.63 42.40 20.45
N GLY A 179 -28.71 42.00 19.56
CA GLY A 179 -27.53 42.75 19.19
C GLY A 179 -26.39 42.71 20.22
N ALA A 180 -26.49 41.88 21.26
CA ALA A 180 -25.45 41.73 22.28
C ALA A 180 -24.30 40.83 21.84
N LEU A 181 -24.52 40.02 20.79
CA LEU A 181 -23.50 39.16 20.20
C LEU A 181 -23.26 39.50 18.73
N VAL A 182 -22.00 39.53 18.32
CA VAL A 182 -21.57 39.77 16.94
C VAL A 182 -21.11 38.44 16.34
N ALA A 183 -21.64 38.12 15.17
CA ALA A 183 -21.23 36.95 14.45
C ALA A 183 -19.81 37.10 13.89
N VAL A 184 -18.98 36.09 14.11
CA VAL A 184 -17.65 35.98 13.56
C VAL A 184 -17.44 34.61 12.96
N ALA A 185 -16.57 34.55 11.98
CA ALA A 185 -16.20 33.30 11.32
C ALA A 185 -14.89 32.80 11.95
N LEU A 186 -14.93 31.65 12.60
CA LEU A 186 -13.72 31.00 13.11
C LEU A 186 -13.20 29.95 12.09
N PRO A 187 -11.88 29.81 11.99
CA PRO A 187 -11.33 28.68 11.28
C PRO A 187 -11.79 27.36 11.95
N PRO A 188 -11.98 26.29 11.20
CA PRO A 188 -12.26 25.00 11.82
C PRO A 188 -11.11 24.59 12.75
N PRO A 189 -11.40 23.88 13.86
CA PRO A 189 -10.38 23.39 14.77
C PRO A 189 -9.41 22.46 14.04
N ALA A 190 -8.21 22.32 14.59
CA ALA A 190 -7.23 21.36 14.10
C ALA A 190 -7.86 19.97 14.01
N ALA A 191 -7.69 19.32 12.86
CA ALA A 191 -8.33 18.02 12.57
C ALA A 191 -7.67 16.86 13.32
N PHE A 192 -6.43 17.07 13.80
CA PHE A 192 -5.61 16.04 14.45
C PHE A 192 -4.91 16.65 15.67
N ASP A 193 -4.85 15.83 16.73
CA ASP A 193 -4.07 16.17 17.90
C ASP A 193 -2.57 16.13 17.58
N LEU A 194 -1.79 16.96 18.26
CA LEU A 194 -0.34 16.97 18.08
C LEU A 194 0.28 15.81 18.86
N PRO A 195 1.07 14.94 18.18
CA PRO A 195 1.82 13.89 18.85
C PRO A 195 2.90 14.49 19.78
N ASP A 196 3.00 13.96 20.98
CA ASP A 196 4.01 14.32 21.97
C ASP A 196 5.30 13.51 21.72
N ALA A 197 6.32 14.16 21.18
CA ALA A 197 7.60 13.56 20.89
C ALA A 197 8.41 13.17 22.15
N ASP A 198 8.19 13.88 23.25
CA ASP A 198 8.95 13.71 24.50
C ASP A 198 8.32 12.68 25.44
N ARG A 199 7.11 12.18 25.11
CA ARG A 199 6.45 11.13 25.87
C ARG A 199 7.30 9.86 25.86
N ALA A 200 7.57 9.31 27.05
CA ALA A 200 8.37 8.11 27.20
C ALA A 200 7.72 6.89 26.50
N GLY A 201 8.50 6.18 25.74
CA GLY A 201 8.15 4.88 25.14
C GLY A 201 8.48 3.71 26.07
N PRO A 202 8.26 2.47 25.61
CA PRO A 202 8.70 1.27 26.32
C PRO A 202 10.24 1.24 26.41
N THR A 203 10.75 0.58 27.47
CA THR A 203 12.19 0.41 27.64
C THR A 203 12.76 -0.46 26.51
N LEU A 204 13.70 0.09 25.75
CA LEU A 204 14.41 -0.62 24.69
C LEU A 204 15.55 -1.44 25.26
N ASN A 205 15.76 -2.64 24.73
CA ASN A 205 16.97 -3.42 25.04
C ASN A 205 18.20 -2.82 24.36
N PRO A 206 19.46 -3.24 24.72
CA PRO A 206 20.65 -2.61 24.19
C PRO A 206 20.75 -2.58 22.66
N PRO A 207 20.48 -3.65 21.89
CA PRO A 207 20.47 -3.60 20.43
C PRO A 207 19.42 -2.65 19.86
N GLN A 208 18.19 -2.65 20.43
CA GLN A 208 17.13 -1.74 20.04
C GLN A 208 17.51 -0.28 20.31
N SER A 209 18.06 0.00 21.49
CA SER A 209 18.49 1.35 21.88
C SER A 209 19.59 1.88 20.96
N THR A 210 20.58 1.06 20.63
CA THR A 210 21.66 1.42 19.70
C THR A 210 21.10 1.76 18.32
N ALA A 211 20.19 0.92 17.80
CA ALA A 211 19.56 1.16 16.51
C ALA A 211 18.68 2.41 16.52
N ALA A 212 17.89 2.62 17.58
CA ALA A 212 17.03 3.79 17.76
C ALA A 212 17.84 5.09 17.81
N MET A 213 18.92 5.13 18.58
CA MET A 213 19.81 6.30 18.66
C MET A 213 20.43 6.63 17.31
N GLU A 214 20.88 5.63 16.54
CA GLU A 214 21.46 5.85 15.22
C GLU A 214 20.42 6.39 14.23
N LEU A 215 19.19 5.87 14.23
CA LEU A 215 18.11 6.40 13.41
C LEU A 215 17.75 7.83 13.80
N ALA A 216 17.57 8.10 15.08
CA ALA A 216 17.28 9.44 15.59
C ALA A 216 18.39 10.45 15.23
N ARG A 217 19.66 10.06 15.38
CA ARG A 217 20.81 10.87 14.99
C ARG A 217 20.77 11.23 13.50
N LYS A 218 20.48 10.25 12.60
CA LYS A 218 20.37 10.49 11.16
C LYS A 218 19.24 11.46 10.83
N VAL A 219 18.09 11.29 11.48
CA VAL A 219 16.94 12.18 11.28
C VAL A 219 17.23 13.58 11.76
N ALA A 220 17.84 13.74 12.92
CA ALA A 220 18.22 15.05 13.47
C ALA A 220 19.28 15.76 12.60
N SER A 221 20.24 15.00 12.05
CA SER A 221 21.27 15.55 11.16
C SER A 221 20.74 15.97 9.79
N GLY A 222 19.61 15.41 9.35
CA GLY A 222 19.10 15.59 7.98
C GLY A 222 19.99 14.94 6.92
N GLY A 223 19.73 15.27 5.64
CA GLY A 223 20.43 14.71 4.50
C GLY A 223 19.93 13.33 4.08
N PHE A 224 20.09 13.00 2.80
CA PHE A 224 19.59 11.74 2.24
C PHE A 224 20.42 10.54 2.71
N THR A 225 19.79 9.64 3.43
CA THR A 225 20.33 8.32 3.79
C THR A 225 19.26 7.25 3.66
N VAL A 226 19.66 6.04 3.29
CA VAL A 226 18.78 4.86 3.31
C VAL A 226 19.31 3.90 4.36
N THR A 227 18.48 3.51 5.32
CA THR A 227 18.82 2.55 6.35
C THR A 227 17.86 1.37 6.31
N ALA A 228 18.37 0.18 6.09
CA ALA A 228 17.63 -1.06 6.26
C ALA A 228 17.63 -1.45 7.75
N LEU A 229 16.46 -1.44 8.38
CA LEU A 229 16.24 -1.95 9.74
C LEU A 229 15.75 -3.39 9.62
N ASP A 230 16.68 -4.30 9.73
CA ASP A 230 16.46 -5.73 9.66
C ASP A 230 16.37 -6.35 11.05
N GLY A 231 15.60 -7.39 11.21
CA GLY A 231 15.51 -8.11 12.47
C GLY A 231 14.41 -9.16 12.47
N VAL A 232 14.54 -10.15 13.33
CA VAL A 232 13.60 -11.26 13.43
C VAL A 232 12.15 -10.79 13.70
N THR A 233 11.18 -11.62 13.37
CA THR A 233 9.77 -11.31 13.69
C THR A 233 9.60 -11.18 15.20
N GLY A 234 9.07 -10.05 15.66
CA GLY A 234 8.93 -9.77 17.10
C GLY A 234 10.15 -9.13 17.76
N ALA A 235 11.15 -8.67 16.99
CA ALA A 235 12.33 -7.96 17.52
C ALA A 235 12.06 -6.51 17.99
N GLY A 236 10.82 -6.02 17.91
CA GLY A 236 10.48 -4.65 18.33
C GLY A 236 10.90 -3.56 17.35
N LYS A 237 11.04 -3.86 16.06
CA LYS A 237 11.40 -2.90 14.99
C LYS A 237 10.52 -1.64 15.02
N THR A 238 9.24 -1.77 15.33
CA THR A 238 8.31 -0.65 15.41
C THR A 238 8.71 0.35 16.48
N GLU A 239 9.06 -0.10 17.67
CA GLU A 239 9.50 0.76 18.77
C GLU A 239 10.80 1.50 18.41
N VAL A 240 11.70 0.82 17.68
CA VAL A 240 12.96 1.42 17.22
C VAL A 240 12.70 2.56 16.23
N TYR A 241 11.87 2.37 15.21
CA TYR A 241 11.62 3.46 14.28
C TYR A 241 10.66 4.54 14.82
N PHE A 242 9.92 4.31 15.89
CA PHE A 242 9.19 5.37 16.59
C PHE A 242 10.14 6.44 17.13
N GLU A 243 11.36 6.09 17.52
CA GLU A 243 12.37 7.07 17.94
C GLU A 243 12.87 7.94 16.76
N ALA A 244 12.92 7.39 15.53
CA ALA A 244 13.16 8.21 14.34
C ALA A 244 12.01 9.19 14.07
N ILE A 245 10.76 8.77 14.31
CA ILE A 245 9.60 9.66 14.20
C ILE A 245 9.66 10.75 15.28
N ALA A 246 9.97 10.38 16.52
CA ALA A 246 10.14 11.35 17.62
C ALA A 246 11.19 12.42 17.27
N ALA A 247 12.34 12.02 16.72
CA ALA A 247 13.38 12.96 16.29
C ALA A 247 12.90 13.92 15.17
N ALA A 248 12.09 13.43 14.22
CA ALA A 248 11.50 14.29 13.20
C ALA A 248 10.52 15.30 13.80
N LEU A 249 9.68 14.87 14.75
CA LEU A 249 8.72 15.74 15.45
C LEU A 249 9.42 16.79 16.30
N GLN A 250 10.48 16.44 17.03
CA GLN A 250 11.31 17.38 17.79
C GLN A 250 11.95 18.43 16.89
N GLY A 251 12.32 18.05 15.65
CA GLY A 251 12.78 18.97 14.61
C GLY A 251 11.68 19.79 13.94
N GLY A 252 10.42 19.72 14.42
CA GLY A 252 9.27 20.42 13.84
C GLY A 252 8.85 19.89 12.47
N ARG A 253 9.32 18.67 12.07
CA ARG A 253 9.08 18.10 10.75
C ARG A 253 7.96 17.06 10.77
N GLN A 254 7.45 16.76 9.58
CA GLN A 254 6.45 15.71 9.37
C GLN A 254 7.12 14.36 9.16
N ALA A 255 6.44 13.28 9.57
CA ALA A 255 6.87 11.90 9.33
C ALA A 255 5.83 11.15 8.49
N LEU A 256 6.28 10.40 7.49
CA LEU A 256 5.46 9.49 6.70
C LEU A 256 5.82 8.05 7.02
N VAL A 257 4.83 7.26 7.43
CA VAL A 257 4.93 5.81 7.61
C VAL A 257 4.09 5.12 6.55
N LEU A 258 4.74 4.34 5.70
CA LEU A 258 4.05 3.46 4.77
C LEU A 258 3.87 2.09 5.40
N LEU A 259 2.63 1.61 5.40
CA LEU A 259 2.27 0.26 5.81
C LEU A 259 1.56 -0.45 4.66
N PRO A 260 1.70 -1.78 4.50
CA PRO A 260 0.79 -2.55 3.65
C PRO A 260 -0.66 -2.35 4.13
N GLU A 261 -1.63 -2.20 3.21
CA GLU A 261 -3.03 -1.85 3.56
C GLU A 261 -3.62 -2.70 4.69
N ILE A 262 -3.28 -3.99 4.73
CA ILE A 262 -3.75 -4.93 5.78
C ILE A 262 -3.06 -4.69 7.14
N ALA A 263 -1.89 -4.04 7.15
CA ALA A 263 -1.11 -3.78 8.37
C ALA A 263 -1.47 -2.46 9.07
N LEU A 264 -2.37 -1.63 8.49
CA LEU A 264 -3.00 -0.48 9.15
C LEU A 264 -3.97 -0.92 10.26
N GLY A 265 -3.61 -2.02 10.96
CA GLY A 265 -4.44 -2.60 12.02
C GLY A 265 -4.47 -1.75 13.29
N ALA A 266 -5.53 -1.96 14.06
CA ALA A 266 -5.75 -1.30 15.35
C ALA A 266 -4.52 -1.36 16.27
N GLN A 267 -3.80 -2.48 16.28
CA GLN A 267 -2.61 -2.67 17.13
C GLN A 267 -1.47 -1.67 16.85
N TRP A 268 -1.19 -1.36 15.57
CA TRP A 268 -0.16 -0.37 15.26
C TRP A 268 -0.61 1.03 15.71
N LEU A 269 -1.86 1.40 15.43
CA LEU A 269 -2.44 2.68 15.83
C LEU A 269 -2.49 2.85 17.35
N ASP A 270 -2.81 1.78 18.09
CA ASP A 270 -2.85 1.80 19.55
C ASP A 270 -1.43 1.90 20.15
N ARG A 271 -0.44 1.22 19.58
CA ARG A 271 0.98 1.38 19.97
C ARG A 271 1.47 2.80 19.71
N PHE A 272 1.12 3.37 18.55
CA PHE A 272 1.45 4.75 18.23
C PHE A 272 0.81 5.72 19.23
N ALA A 273 -0.49 5.56 19.52
CA ALA A 273 -1.21 6.40 20.48
C ALA A 273 -0.63 6.25 21.90
N ALA A 274 -0.22 5.06 22.30
CA ALA A 274 0.46 4.82 23.57
C ALA A 274 1.80 5.56 23.66
N ARG A 275 2.59 5.57 22.56
CA ARG A 275 3.91 6.22 22.51
C ARG A 275 3.82 7.74 22.42
N PHE A 276 2.86 8.29 21.65
CA PHE A 276 2.82 9.70 21.30
C PHE A 276 1.61 10.48 21.89
N GLY A 277 0.71 9.82 22.60
CA GLY A 277 -0.45 10.46 23.23
C GLY A 277 -1.55 10.90 22.26
N ALA A 278 -1.34 10.77 20.95
CA ALA A 278 -2.26 11.17 19.90
C ALA A 278 -2.32 10.11 18.79
N ARG A 279 -3.40 10.09 18.02
CA ARG A 279 -3.50 9.23 16.83
C ARG A 279 -2.91 9.92 15.61
N PRO A 280 -2.21 9.18 14.70
CA PRO A 280 -1.68 9.75 13.47
C PRO A 280 -2.80 10.00 12.47
N ALA A 281 -2.58 10.90 11.51
CA ALA A 281 -3.44 11.02 10.34
C ALA A 281 -3.33 9.76 9.47
N GLN A 282 -4.45 9.19 9.06
CA GLN A 282 -4.50 7.98 8.23
C GLN A 282 -4.75 8.32 6.77
N TRP A 283 -4.17 7.49 5.84
CA TRP A 283 -4.39 7.63 4.41
C TRP A 283 -4.46 6.27 3.71
N HIS A 284 -5.68 5.79 3.45
CA HIS A 284 -5.96 4.50 2.80
C HIS A 284 -7.27 4.51 2.00
N SER A 285 -7.56 3.40 1.32
CA SER A 285 -8.73 3.26 0.44
C SER A 285 -10.07 3.35 1.16
N ASP A 286 -10.13 2.91 2.42
CA ASP A 286 -11.38 2.78 3.17
C ASP A 286 -11.85 4.09 3.81
N LEU A 287 -11.02 5.13 3.78
CA LEU A 287 -11.43 6.46 4.24
C LEU A 287 -12.53 7.04 3.36
N THR A 288 -13.52 7.66 3.98
CA THR A 288 -14.55 8.42 3.28
C THR A 288 -13.96 9.63 2.55
N ALA A 289 -14.68 10.15 1.57
CA ALA A 289 -14.26 11.36 0.85
C ALA A 289 -14.07 12.57 1.78
N ALA A 290 -14.85 12.65 2.87
CA ALA A 290 -14.74 13.71 3.87
C ALA A 290 -13.46 13.58 4.68
N GLU A 291 -13.14 12.40 5.18
CA GLU A 291 -11.90 12.13 5.93
C GLU A 291 -10.65 12.37 5.07
N ARG A 292 -10.66 11.89 3.81
CA ARG A 292 -9.56 12.17 2.88
C ARG A 292 -9.36 13.66 2.63
N ARG A 293 -10.45 14.43 2.49
CA ARG A 293 -10.37 15.88 2.33
C ARG A 293 -9.73 16.56 3.53
N VAL A 294 -10.13 16.14 4.74
CA VAL A 294 -9.55 16.67 6.00
C VAL A 294 -8.08 16.30 6.10
N ALA A 295 -7.74 15.03 5.88
CA ALA A 295 -6.34 14.55 5.95
C ALA A 295 -5.44 15.25 4.93
N TRP A 296 -5.87 15.37 3.66
CA TRP A 296 -5.09 16.02 2.61
C TRP A 296 -4.77 17.47 2.98
N ARG A 297 -5.76 18.23 3.46
CA ARG A 297 -5.57 19.64 3.88
C ARG A 297 -4.65 19.76 5.07
N ALA A 298 -4.83 18.92 6.09
CA ALA A 298 -4.01 18.95 7.28
C ALA A 298 -2.54 18.62 6.95
N VAL A 299 -2.31 17.69 5.99
CA VAL A 299 -0.96 17.41 5.47
C VAL A 299 -0.39 18.61 4.73
N ALA A 300 -1.16 19.23 3.82
CA ALA A 300 -0.72 20.37 3.01
C ALA A 300 -0.38 21.61 3.84
N ARG A 301 -1.00 21.76 5.01
CA ARG A 301 -0.75 22.87 5.96
C ARG A 301 0.28 22.53 7.03
N GLY A 302 0.81 21.31 7.04
CA GLY A 302 1.73 20.84 8.08
C GLY A 302 1.06 20.61 9.45
N GLU A 303 -0.28 20.64 9.53
CA GLU A 303 -1.05 20.41 10.75
C GLU A 303 -1.01 18.93 11.16
N ALA A 304 -1.10 18.01 10.19
CA ALA A 304 -0.86 16.59 10.41
C ALA A 304 0.65 16.34 10.47
N ARG A 305 1.17 16.03 11.66
CA ARG A 305 2.60 15.85 11.89
C ARG A 305 3.07 14.43 11.55
N VAL A 306 2.27 13.41 11.82
CA VAL A 306 2.56 12.02 11.47
C VAL A 306 1.43 11.47 10.61
N ILE A 307 1.81 10.94 9.47
CA ILE A 307 0.89 10.33 8.51
C ILE A 307 1.25 8.86 8.36
N VAL A 308 0.27 8.00 8.58
CA VAL A 308 0.37 6.58 8.30
C VAL A 308 -0.54 6.22 7.15
N GLY A 309 -0.02 5.48 6.18
CA GLY A 309 -0.87 5.16 5.04
C GLY A 309 -0.32 4.11 4.09
N ALA A 310 -1.17 3.78 3.12
CA ALA A 310 -0.81 2.93 2.01
C ALA A 310 0.09 3.69 1.00
N ARG A 311 0.52 3.00 -0.05
CA ARG A 311 1.40 3.50 -1.13
C ARG A 311 1.03 4.88 -1.68
N SER A 312 -0.26 5.23 -1.74
CA SER A 312 -0.73 6.52 -2.26
C SER A 312 -0.39 7.71 -1.36
N ALA A 313 -0.08 7.49 -0.07
CA ALA A 313 0.36 8.54 0.84
C ALA A 313 1.67 9.21 0.39
N LEU A 314 2.48 8.54 -0.44
CA LEU A 314 3.68 9.13 -1.06
C LEU A 314 3.40 10.38 -1.88
N PHE A 315 2.19 10.57 -2.40
CA PHE A 315 1.84 11.68 -3.29
C PHE A 315 1.16 12.83 -2.56
N LEU A 316 1.04 12.77 -1.24
CA LEU A 316 0.51 13.88 -0.44
C LEU A 316 1.48 15.08 -0.41
N PRO A 317 0.96 16.31 -0.30
CA PRO A 317 1.75 17.54 -0.39
C PRO A 317 2.36 17.94 0.96
N TYR A 318 3.38 17.20 1.42
CA TYR A 318 4.10 17.52 2.65
C TYR A 318 4.96 18.77 2.48
N PRO A 319 4.73 19.86 3.22
CA PRO A 319 5.62 21.03 3.21
C PRO A 319 6.94 20.76 3.94
N GLU A 320 6.93 20.01 5.04
CA GLU A 320 8.07 19.83 5.95
C GLU A 320 8.35 18.34 6.27
N LEU A 321 8.41 17.49 5.23
CA LEU A 321 8.71 16.08 5.44
C LEU A 321 10.14 15.90 5.97
N GLY A 322 10.32 15.15 7.08
CA GLY A 322 11.60 14.95 7.76
C GLY A 322 12.09 13.51 7.72
N VAL A 323 11.18 12.54 7.61
CA VAL A 323 11.54 11.10 7.54
C VAL A 323 10.45 10.31 6.81
N ILE A 324 10.88 9.29 6.08
CA ILE A 324 9.99 8.26 5.52
C ILE A 324 10.34 6.92 6.15
N VAL A 325 9.35 6.19 6.64
CA VAL A 325 9.48 4.80 7.07
C VAL A 325 8.66 3.92 6.14
N VAL A 326 9.24 2.84 5.64
CA VAL A 326 8.56 1.82 4.84
C VAL A 326 8.60 0.53 5.64
N ASP A 327 7.54 0.21 6.33
CA ASP A 327 7.45 -1.01 7.13
C ASP A 327 7.03 -2.19 6.25
N GLU A 328 7.54 -3.39 6.54
CA GLU A 328 7.39 -4.58 5.70
C GLU A 328 7.76 -4.29 4.22
N GLU A 329 8.93 -3.69 3.98
CA GLU A 329 9.37 -3.15 2.68
C GLU A 329 9.30 -4.15 1.52
N HIS A 330 9.38 -5.44 1.86
CA HIS A 330 9.31 -6.55 0.92
C HIS A 330 7.89 -6.85 0.42
N ASP A 331 6.84 -6.27 1.05
CA ASP A 331 5.46 -6.63 0.75
C ASP A 331 5.05 -6.29 -0.69
N ALA A 332 4.42 -7.26 -1.35
CA ALA A 332 3.92 -7.12 -2.72
C ALA A 332 2.84 -6.02 -2.86
N ALA A 333 2.15 -5.63 -1.78
CA ALA A 333 1.13 -4.58 -1.79
C ALA A 333 1.71 -3.20 -2.14
N TYR A 334 3.03 -3.01 -2.03
CA TYR A 334 3.68 -1.77 -2.48
C TYR A 334 3.76 -1.63 -4.00
N LYS A 335 3.55 -2.69 -4.78
CA LYS A 335 3.43 -2.59 -6.24
C LYS A 335 2.01 -2.15 -6.62
N GLN A 336 1.91 -1.03 -7.33
CA GLN A 336 0.67 -0.62 -7.99
C GLN A 336 0.65 -1.20 -9.40
N GLU A 337 -0.42 -1.91 -9.74
CA GLU A 337 -0.57 -2.60 -11.03
C GLU A 337 -1.58 -1.93 -11.97
N ASP A 338 -2.41 -1.01 -11.44
CA ASP A 338 -3.42 -0.27 -12.20
C ASP A 338 -3.06 1.22 -12.33
N GLY A 339 -3.40 1.81 -13.47
CA GLY A 339 -3.13 3.22 -13.75
C GLY A 339 -1.64 3.48 -13.97
N VAL A 340 -1.03 4.31 -13.13
CA VAL A 340 0.42 4.51 -13.10
C VAL A 340 1.05 3.33 -12.36
N ILE A 341 1.88 2.55 -13.04
CA ILE A 341 2.49 1.34 -12.47
C ILE A 341 3.81 1.69 -11.81
N TYR A 342 3.92 1.49 -10.50
CA TYR A 342 5.14 1.78 -9.74
C TYR A 342 5.28 0.88 -8.51
N GLN A 343 6.50 0.77 -7.98
CA GLN A 343 6.79 0.15 -6.69
C GLN A 343 6.98 1.25 -5.63
N ALA A 344 6.09 1.30 -4.64
CA ALA A 344 6.06 2.38 -3.66
C ALA A 344 7.31 2.44 -2.77
N ARG A 345 7.91 1.30 -2.41
CA ARG A 345 9.19 1.27 -1.70
C ARG A 345 10.27 2.04 -2.46
N ASP A 346 10.42 1.76 -3.76
CA ASP A 346 11.46 2.37 -4.59
C ASP A 346 11.15 3.86 -4.82
N MET A 347 9.87 4.19 -5.02
CA MET A 347 9.44 5.59 -5.12
C MET A 347 9.62 6.36 -3.80
N ALA A 348 9.50 5.70 -2.65
CA ALA A 348 9.80 6.31 -1.35
C ALA A 348 11.29 6.68 -1.21
N VAL A 349 12.19 5.81 -1.68
CA VAL A 349 13.63 6.11 -1.73
C VAL A 349 13.90 7.31 -2.64
N VAL A 350 13.26 7.37 -3.81
CA VAL A 350 13.38 8.52 -4.73
C VAL A 350 12.85 9.80 -4.09
N ARG A 351 11.69 9.73 -3.44
CA ARG A 351 11.10 10.89 -2.77
C ARG A 351 12.00 11.39 -1.64
N ALA A 352 12.52 10.49 -0.81
CA ALA A 352 13.46 10.82 0.26
C ALA A 352 14.72 11.52 -0.31
N ARG A 353 15.27 11.01 -1.43
CA ARG A 353 16.41 11.63 -2.11
C ARG A 353 16.09 13.02 -2.65
N LEU A 354 14.93 13.22 -3.28
CA LEU A 354 14.52 14.52 -3.81
C LEU A 354 14.24 15.55 -2.71
N THR A 355 13.81 15.08 -1.54
CA THR A 355 13.54 15.89 -0.35
C THR A 355 14.80 16.11 0.50
N ASP A 356 15.87 15.35 0.24
CA ASP A 356 17.12 15.33 1.02
C ASP A 356 16.90 14.95 2.49
N ILE A 357 16.18 13.84 2.72
CA ILE A 357 15.84 13.32 4.05
C ILE A 357 16.17 11.84 4.21
N PRO A 358 16.34 11.35 5.44
CA PRO A 358 16.50 9.93 5.71
C PRO A 358 15.26 9.11 5.43
N ILE A 359 15.48 7.86 5.00
CA ILE A 359 14.45 6.83 4.86
C ILE A 359 14.87 5.55 5.57
N VAL A 360 13.90 4.92 6.24
CA VAL A 360 14.09 3.62 6.92
C VAL A 360 13.24 2.57 6.21
N LEU A 361 13.91 1.54 5.70
CA LEU A 361 13.27 0.34 5.13
C LEU A 361 13.27 -0.74 6.18
N VAL A 362 12.10 -1.19 6.62
CA VAL A 362 11.94 -2.09 7.76
C VAL A 362 11.42 -3.45 7.30
N SER A 363 12.09 -4.54 7.68
CA SER A 363 11.63 -5.89 7.35
C SER A 363 12.24 -6.95 8.26
N ALA A 364 11.55 -8.09 8.41
CA ALA A 364 12.13 -9.33 8.94
C ALA A 364 12.75 -10.19 7.83
N THR A 365 12.29 -9.97 6.60
CA THR A 365 12.71 -10.70 5.39
C THR A 365 12.92 -9.70 4.27
N PRO A 366 13.98 -8.87 4.33
CA PRO A 366 14.21 -7.82 3.34
C PRO A 366 14.27 -8.40 1.92
N SER A 367 13.84 -7.58 0.96
CA SER A 367 13.91 -7.95 -0.46
C SER A 367 15.35 -8.09 -0.91
N LEU A 368 15.57 -8.93 -1.93
CA LEU A 368 16.92 -9.13 -2.48
C LEU A 368 17.53 -7.83 -2.99
N GLU A 369 16.72 -6.90 -3.51
CA GLU A 369 17.18 -5.56 -3.89
C GLU A 369 17.74 -4.77 -2.71
N THR A 370 17.06 -4.80 -1.57
CA THR A 370 17.53 -4.13 -0.34
C THR A 370 18.82 -4.76 0.15
N VAL A 371 18.89 -6.10 0.20
CA VAL A 371 20.08 -6.85 0.61
C VAL A 371 21.29 -6.52 -0.28
N GLN A 372 21.10 -6.51 -1.61
CA GLN A 372 22.16 -6.17 -2.56
C GLN A 372 22.58 -4.69 -2.48
N ASN A 373 21.67 -3.78 -2.11
CA ASN A 373 22.04 -2.38 -1.88
C ASN A 373 22.83 -2.20 -0.57
N VAL A 374 22.53 -2.98 0.46
CA VAL A 374 23.34 -3.02 1.70
C VAL A 374 24.71 -3.61 1.41
N ALA A 375 24.80 -4.78 0.78
CA ALA A 375 26.06 -5.42 0.43
C ALA A 375 26.95 -4.53 -0.45
N GLY A 376 26.36 -3.75 -1.35
CA GLY A 376 27.06 -2.77 -2.20
C GLY A 376 27.35 -1.43 -1.52
N GLY A 377 27.13 -1.26 -0.22
CA GLY A 377 27.41 -0.04 0.55
C GLY A 377 26.53 1.17 0.21
N ARG A 378 25.45 0.99 -0.57
CA ARG A 378 24.50 2.06 -0.92
C ARG A 378 23.50 2.33 0.18
N TYR A 379 23.16 1.32 0.96
CA TYR A 379 22.27 1.40 2.11
C TYR A 379 23.04 1.02 3.37
N ALA A 380 22.79 1.73 4.46
CA ALA A 380 23.25 1.31 5.79
C ALA A 380 22.35 0.19 6.31
N ALA A 381 22.85 -0.66 7.19
CA ALA A 381 22.08 -1.71 7.83
C ALA A 381 22.13 -1.58 9.34
N LEU A 382 20.99 -1.81 9.99
CA LEU A 382 20.84 -1.99 11.44
C LEU A 382 20.13 -3.32 11.65
N HIS A 383 20.70 -4.19 12.49
CA HIS A 383 20.20 -5.54 12.70
C HIS A 383 19.75 -5.75 14.15
N LEU A 384 18.54 -6.31 14.32
CA LEU A 384 17.98 -6.70 15.61
C LEU A 384 17.91 -8.24 15.69
N PRO A 385 18.89 -8.91 16.33
CA PRO A 385 19.04 -10.35 16.24
C PRO A 385 17.98 -11.12 17.02
N ASP A 386 17.48 -10.56 18.13
CA ASP A 386 16.70 -11.28 19.11
C ASP A 386 15.23 -10.83 19.12
N ARG A 387 14.33 -11.75 19.48
CA ARG A 387 12.96 -11.42 19.82
C ARG A 387 12.90 -10.64 21.14
N HIS A 388 11.98 -9.70 21.22
CA HIS A 388 11.72 -8.99 22.47
C HIS A 388 11.27 -9.99 23.57
N GLY A 389 11.79 -9.82 24.78
CA GLY A 389 11.47 -10.68 25.94
C GLY A 389 12.14 -12.04 25.93
N GLY A 390 13.15 -12.30 25.11
CA GLY A 390 13.89 -13.59 25.11
C GLY A 390 13.12 -14.76 24.49
N ALA A 391 12.01 -14.51 23.82
CA ALA A 391 11.22 -15.56 23.19
C ALA A 391 12.03 -16.26 22.07
N GLN A 392 12.04 -17.60 22.11
CA GLN A 392 12.78 -18.41 21.12
C GLN A 392 12.07 -18.42 19.76
N LEU A 393 12.85 -18.58 18.68
CA LEU A 393 12.30 -18.85 17.36
C LEU A 393 11.63 -20.23 17.34
N PRO A 394 10.55 -20.42 16.57
CA PRO A 394 9.90 -21.71 16.47
C PRO A 394 10.79 -22.74 15.78
N ILE A 395 10.62 -24.01 16.16
CA ILE A 395 11.24 -25.12 15.46
C ILE A 395 10.45 -25.40 14.20
N VAL A 396 11.10 -25.28 13.04
CA VAL A 396 10.50 -25.54 11.72
C VAL A 396 10.89 -26.93 11.24
N THR A 397 9.90 -27.72 10.85
CA THR A 397 10.11 -29.08 10.31
C THR A 397 9.41 -29.25 8.98
N ALA A 398 10.11 -29.73 7.97
CA ALA A 398 9.52 -30.12 6.69
C ALA A 398 8.96 -31.54 6.79
N VAL A 399 7.70 -31.71 6.48
CA VAL A 399 7.00 -33.00 6.43
C VAL A 399 6.96 -33.44 4.97
N ASP A 400 7.72 -34.48 4.62
CA ASP A 400 7.75 -35.04 3.26
C ASP A 400 6.46 -35.81 2.95
N LEU A 401 5.56 -35.23 2.16
CA LEU A 401 4.28 -35.82 1.78
C LEU A 401 4.41 -37.09 0.91
N ARG A 402 5.61 -37.44 0.41
CA ARG A 402 5.86 -38.70 -0.27
C ARG A 402 6.02 -39.84 0.73
N ALA A 403 6.55 -39.57 1.92
CA ALA A 403 6.75 -40.51 3.01
C ALA A 403 5.55 -40.51 3.97
N ASP A 404 5.07 -39.37 4.38
CA ASP A 404 3.93 -39.17 5.31
C ASP A 404 2.68 -38.73 4.54
N ARG A 405 2.12 -39.59 3.74
CA ARG A 405 1.02 -39.31 2.80
C ARG A 405 -0.28 -39.07 3.55
N PRO A 406 -1.01 -37.96 3.22
CA PRO A 406 -2.38 -37.81 3.68
C PRO A 406 -3.27 -38.99 3.26
N PRO A 407 -4.25 -39.37 4.10
CA PRO A 407 -5.26 -40.38 3.68
C PRO A 407 -6.01 -39.92 2.43
N ARG A 408 -6.67 -40.89 1.75
CA ARG A 408 -7.46 -40.56 0.54
C ARG A 408 -8.48 -39.48 0.85
N GLN A 409 -8.57 -38.46 -0.02
CA GLN A 409 -9.47 -37.30 0.07
C GLN A 409 -9.18 -36.38 1.24
N SER A 410 -8.00 -36.46 1.84
CA SER A 410 -7.52 -35.61 2.92
C SER A 410 -6.31 -34.80 2.50
N TRP A 411 -6.03 -33.74 3.24
CA TRP A 411 -4.94 -32.79 2.98
C TRP A 411 -3.92 -32.77 4.13
N LEU A 412 -4.33 -33.21 5.32
CA LEU A 412 -3.49 -33.24 6.50
C LEU A 412 -2.78 -34.59 6.61
N SER A 413 -1.45 -34.55 6.68
CA SER A 413 -0.63 -35.75 6.91
C SER A 413 -0.82 -36.30 8.32
N PRO A 414 -0.54 -37.60 8.55
CA PRO A 414 -0.61 -38.20 9.88
C PRO A 414 0.17 -37.43 10.96
N ILE A 415 1.39 -36.95 10.63
CA ILE A 415 2.23 -36.15 11.53
C ILE A 415 1.51 -34.85 11.92
N LEU A 416 0.95 -34.09 10.94
CA LEU A 416 0.26 -32.86 11.24
C LEU A 416 -1.05 -33.08 12.01
N ARG A 417 -1.81 -34.13 11.70
CA ARG A 417 -3.03 -34.52 12.44
C ARG A 417 -2.72 -34.82 13.89
N LYS A 418 -1.66 -35.61 14.15
CA LYS A 418 -1.22 -35.90 15.51
C LYS A 418 -0.81 -34.63 16.25
N ALA A 419 0.00 -33.78 15.62
CA ALA A 419 0.45 -32.52 16.23
C ALA A 419 -0.72 -31.59 16.58
N LEU A 420 -1.77 -31.51 15.74
CA LEU A 420 -2.99 -30.75 16.04
C LEU A 420 -3.71 -31.31 17.28
N GLY A 421 -3.91 -32.63 17.34
CA GLY A 421 -4.53 -33.28 18.50
C GLY A 421 -3.75 -33.04 19.79
N ASP A 422 -2.43 -33.23 19.76
CA ASP A 422 -1.55 -33.02 20.91
C ASP A 422 -1.60 -31.56 21.42
N THR A 423 -1.60 -30.59 20.50
CA THR A 423 -1.65 -29.15 20.81
C THR A 423 -2.96 -28.76 21.46
N LEU A 424 -4.09 -29.18 20.89
CA LEU A 424 -5.40 -28.85 21.44
C LEU A 424 -5.64 -29.58 22.80
N ALA A 425 -5.15 -30.81 22.96
CA ALA A 425 -5.21 -31.53 24.21
C ALA A 425 -4.40 -30.84 25.33
N ALA A 426 -3.33 -30.12 24.97
CA ALA A 426 -2.56 -29.29 25.90
C ALA A 426 -3.23 -27.94 26.23
N GLY A 427 -4.42 -27.65 25.70
CA GLY A 427 -5.11 -26.38 25.88
C GLY A 427 -4.43 -25.22 25.12
N GLU A 428 -3.69 -25.51 24.09
CA GLU A 428 -2.99 -24.54 23.26
C GLU A 428 -3.72 -24.32 21.93
N GLN A 429 -3.35 -23.24 21.22
CA GLN A 429 -3.97 -22.91 19.94
C GLN A 429 -3.10 -23.34 18.77
N ALA A 430 -3.76 -23.70 17.68
CA ALA A 430 -3.11 -24.05 16.41
C ALA A 430 -3.60 -23.18 15.25
N LEU A 431 -2.72 -22.99 14.25
CA LEU A 431 -3.02 -22.34 12.98
C LEU A 431 -2.77 -23.30 11.83
N LEU A 432 -3.76 -23.48 10.98
CA LEU A 432 -3.58 -24.07 9.66
C LEU A 432 -3.52 -22.99 8.60
N PHE A 433 -2.38 -22.89 7.95
CA PHE A 433 -2.12 -21.93 6.91
C PHE A 433 -2.19 -22.56 5.52
N LEU A 434 -2.96 -21.93 4.64
CA LEU A 434 -3.05 -22.31 3.23
C LEU A 434 -2.59 -21.15 2.36
N ASN A 435 -1.48 -21.34 1.64
CA ASN A 435 -0.97 -20.36 0.67
C ASN A 435 -1.85 -20.36 -0.59
N ARG A 436 -2.85 -19.49 -0.65
CA ARG A 436 -3.86 -19.44 -1.73
C ARG A 436 -3.43 -18.70 -2.99
N ARG A 437 -2.26 -18.04 -3.02
CA ARG A 437 -1.78 -17.32 -4.20
C ARG A 437 -0.97 -18.24 -5.11
N GLY A 438 -1.55 -18.67 -6.22
CA GLY A 438 -0.86 -19.36 -7.29
C GLY A 438 -1.62 -20.53 -7.92
N TYR A 439 -2.41 -21.26 -7.16
CA TYR A 439 -3.29 -22.30 -7.67
C TYR A 439 -4.72 -22.02 -7.19
N ALA A 440 -5.47 -21.28 -8.02
CA ALA A 440 -6.91 -21.23 -7.80
C ALA A 440 -7.43 -22.68 -7.83
N PRO A 441 -8.19 -23.15 -6.82
CA PRO A 441 -8.84 -24.43 -6.92
C PRO A 441 -9.59 -24.43 -8.24
N LEU A 442 -9.26 -25.38 -9.12
CA LEU A 442 -9.92 -25.48 -10.40
C LEU A 442 -11.03 -26.52 -10.30
N THR A 443 -12.10 -26.30 -11.01
CA THR A 443 -13.14 -27.31 -11.17
C THR A 443 -12.86 -28.07 -12.44
N LEU A 444 -12.70 -29.40 -12.33
CA LEU A 444 -12.47 -30.27 -13.46
C LEU A 444 -13.46 -31.44 -13.48
N CYS A 445 -13.66 -32.00 -14.66
CA CYS A 445 -14.42 -33.23 -14.83
C CYS A 445 -13.53 -34.48 -14.62
N ARG A 446 -13.88 -35.31 -13.64
CA ARG A 446 -13.16 -36.57 -13.36
C ARG A 446 -13.25 -37.60 -14.47
N ALA A 447 -14.29 -37.50 -15.34
CA ALA A 447 -14.47 -38.45 -16.44
C ALA A 447 -13.56 -38.12 -17.63
N CYS A 448 -13.41 -36.83 -18.02
CA CYS A 448 -12.68 -36.46 -19.24
C CYS A 448 -11.53 -35.50 -19.02
N GLY A 449 -11.27 -35.08 -17.77
CA GLY A 449 -10.20 -34.10 -17.44
C GLY A 449 -10.50 -32.65 -17.85
N HIS A 450 -11.68 -32.36 -18.41
CA HIS A 450 -12.04 -31.02 -18.84
C HIS A 450 -12.04 -30.06 -17.65
N ARG A 451 -11.29 -28.96 -17.76
CA ARG A 451 -11.17 -27.93 -16.75
C ARG A 451 -12.11 -26.76 -17.07
N LEU A 452 -12.91 -26.32 -16.10
CA LEU A 452 -13.85 -25.23 -16.31
C LEU A 452 -13.11 -23.88 -16.33
N GLN A 453 -13.16 -23.21 -17.47
CA GLN A 453 -12.53 -21.90 -17.68
C GLN A 453 -13.57 -20.78 -17.68
N CYS A 454 -13.15 -19.62 -17.22
CA CYS A 454 -13.95 -18.42 -17.31
C CYS A 454 -14.08 -17.97 -18.78
N PRO A 455 -15.30 -17.70 -19.28
CA PRO A 455 -15.48 -17.25 -20.67
C PRO A 455 -15.02 -15.80 -20.90
N ARG A 456 -14.76 -15.05 -19.83
CA ARG A 456 -14.31 -13.65 -19.90
C ARG A 456 -12.80 -13.47 -19.71
N CYS A 457 -12.15 -14.50 -19.17
CA CYS A 457 -10.70 -14.59 -19.03
C CYS A 457 -10.30 -16.07 -19.02
N THR A 458 -9.03 -16.36 -19.27
CA THR A 458 -8.53 -17.76 -19.31
C THR A 458 -8.25 -18.35 -17.93
N ALA A 459 -8.68 -17.69 -16.86
CA ALA A 459 -8.56 -18.21 -15.50
C ALA A 459 -9.55 -19.37 -15.27
N TRP A 460 -9.18 -20.26 -14.34
CA TRP A 460 -10.05 -21.36 -13.95
C TRP A 460 -11.22 -20.85 -13.12
N LEU A 461 -12.40 -21.48 -13.29
CA LEU A 461 -13.56 -21.25 -12.43
C LEU A 461 -13.43 -22.11 -11.16
N VAL A 462 -13.75 -21.47 -10.04
CA VAL A 462 -13.70 -22.06 -8.71
C VAL A 462 -15.11 -22.33 -8.21
N GLU A 463 -15.35 -23.51 -7.67
CA GLU A 463 -16.61 -23.85 -7.03
C GLU A 463 -16.69 -23.23 -5.64
N HIS A 464 -17.72 -22.42 -5.40
CA HIS A 464 -18.14 -21.95 -4.09
C HIS A 464 -19.34 -22.74 -3.62
N ARG A 465 -19.11 -23.87 -2.94
CA ARG A 465 -20.12 -24.85 -2.55
C ARG A 465 -21.23 -24.26 -1.69
N LEU A 466 -20.91 -23.40 -0.74
CA LEU A 466 -21.87 -22.77 0.17
C LEU A 466 -22.93 -21.93 -0.57
N VAL A 467 -22.61 -21.41 -1.75
CA VAL A 467 -23.52 -20.60 -2.58
C VAL A 467 -23.89 -21.29 -3.90
N GLY A 468 -23.44 -22.53 -4.16
CA GLY A 468 -23.78 -23.32 -5.36
C GLY A 468 -23.37 -22.68 -6.69
N LYS A 469 -22.28 -21.91 -6.70
CA LYS A 469 -21.83 -21.15 -7.88
C LYS A 469 -20.37 -21.42 -8.21
N LEU A 470 -20.06 -21.27 -9.50
CA LEU A 470 -18.70 -21.12 -9.98
C LEU A 470 -18.34 -19.64 -10.08
N GLN A 471 -17.18 -19.26 -9.58
CA GLN A 471 -16.70 -17.87 -9.64
C GLN A 471 -15.29 -17.79 -10.22
N CYS A 472 -15.08 -16.78 -11.05
CA CYS A 472 -13.76 -16.37 -11.49
C CYS A 472 -13.19 -15.32 -10.54
N HIS A 473 -12.13 -15.63 -9.82
CA HIS A 473 -11.49 -14.69 -8.88
C HIS A 473 -10.72 -13.54 -9.57
N HIS A 474 -10.51 -13.59 -10.90
CA HIS A 474 -9.84 -12.52 -11.63
C HIS A 474 -10.79 -11.43 -12.16
N CYS A 475 -11.98 -11.82 -12.62
CA CYS A 475 -12.91 -10.87 -13.26
C CYS A 475 -14.28 -10.79 -12.57
N GLY A 476 -14.48 -11.55 -11.49
CA GLY A 476 -15.75 -11.59 -10.76
C GLY A 476 -16.90 -12.29 -11.50
N PHE A 477 -16.66 -12.93 -12.66
CA PHE A 477 -17.70 -13.66 -13.39
C PHE A 477 -18.24 -14.81 -12.52
N GLN A 478 -19.56 -14.88 -12.39
CA GLN A 478 -20.25 -15.94 -11.67
C GLN A 478 -21.22 -16.66 -12.60
N VAL A 479 -21.36 -17.96 -12.38
CA VAL A 479 -22.33 -18.82 -13.07
C VAL A 479 -22.79 -19.90 -12.09
N PRO A 480 -24.05 -20.37 -12.14
CA PRO A 480 -24.51 -21.52 -11.36
C PRO A 480 -23.60 -22.74 -11.61
N PHE A 481 -23.42 -23.58 -10.58
CA PHE A 481 -22.67 -24.82 -10.75
C PHE A 481 -23.41 -25.74 -11.74
N PRO A 482 -22.79 -26.17 -12.87
CA PRO A 482 -23.46 -27.02 -13.85
C PRO A 482 -23.58 -28.43 -13.32
N GLY A 483 -24.75 -29.05 -13.45
CA GLY A 483 -24.99 -30.42 -13.04
C GLY A 483 -24.22 -31.49 -13.89
N ALA A 484 -23.87 -31.12 -15.13
CA ALA A 484 -23.14 -31.95 -16.05
C ALA A 484 -21.91 -31.27 -16.65
N CYS A 485 -20.90 -32.04 -17.02
CA CYS A 485 -19.71 -31.52 -17.69
C CYS A 485 -20.07 -30.89 -19.05
N PRO A 486 -19.67 -29.65 -19.34
CA PRO A 486 -19.97 -28.99 -20.62
C PRO A 486 -19.30 -29.69 -21.81
N SER A 487 -18.19 -30.44 -21.60
CA SER A 487 -17.45 -31.15 -22.64
C SER A 487 -18.02 -32.55 -22.90
N CYS A 488 -18.03 -33.45 -21.90
CA CYS A 488 -18.42 -34.87 -22.09
C CYS A 488 -19.83 -35.19 -21.61
N LYS A 489 -20.59 -34.21 -21.10
CA LYS A 489 -21.97 -34.33 -20.59
C LYS A 489 -22.13 -35.27 -19.38
N ALA A 490 -21.07 -35.83 -18.83
CA ALA A 490 -21.13 -36.68 -17.64
C ALA A 490 -21.65 -35.88 -16.43
N GLU A 491 -22.70 -36.42 -15.78
CA GLU A 491 -23.31 -35.82 -14.59
C GLU A 491 -22.56 -36.22 -13.32
N GLY A 492 -22.51 -35.33 -12.32
CA GLY A 492 -21.89 -35.56 -11.01
C GLY A 492 -20.37 -35.78 -11.06
N MET A 493 -19.72 -35.59 -12.23
CA MET A 493 -18.29 -35.81 -12.40
C MET A 493 -17.43 -34.56 -12.25
N LEU A 494 -18.07 -33.41 -12.06
CA LEU A 494 -17.34 -32.16 -11.79
C LEU A 494 -16.88 -32.13 -10.33
N ALA A 495 -15.60 -31.88 -10.14
CA ALA A 495 -15.00 -31.81 -8.81
C ALA A 495 -14.00 -30.63 -8.74
N ALA A 496 -14.06 -29.92 -7.64
CA ALA A 496 -13.01 -28.96 -7.31
C ALA A 496 -11.72 -29.72 -6.96
N CYS A 497 -10.61 -29.31 -7.52
CA CYS A 497 -9.28 -29.87 -7.27
C CYS A 497 -8.42 -28.86 -6.52
N GLY A 498 -7.65 -29.34 -5.56
CA GLY A 498 -6.80 -28.57 -4.67
C GLY A 498 -7.40 -28.39 -3.26
N PRO A 499 -6.54 -28.15 -2.24
CA PRO A 499 -7.00 -27.86 -0.90
C PRO A 499 -7.66 -26.47 -0.88
N GLY A 500 -8.98 -26.42 -0.80
CA GLY A 500 -9.74 -25.20 -0.51
C GLY A 500 -9.89 -25.05 0.99
N VAL A 501 -10.03 -23.79 1.48
CA VAL A 501 -10.28 -23.52 2.91
C VAL A 501 -11.52 -24.25 3.40
N GLU A 502 -12.59 -24.31 2.61
CA GLU A 502 -13.83 -25.00 2.93
C GLU A 502 -13.61 -26.50 3.17
N ARG A 503 -12.87 -27.17 2.27
CA ARG A 503 -12.54 -28.60 2.42
C ARG A 503 -11.62 -28.89 3.60
N LEU A 504 -10.66 -27.99 3.83
CA LEU A 504 -9.79 -28.10 4.98
C LEU A 504 -10.59 -27.94 6.28
N THR A 505 -11.57 -27.04 6.29
CA THR A 505 -12.49 -26.86 7.42
C THR A 505 -13.36 -28.11 7.64
N GLU A 506 -13.91 -28.70 6.59
CA GLU A 506 -14.68 -29.95 6.65
C GLU A 506 -13.83 -31.09 7.25
N GLU A 507 -12.58 -31.25 6.76
CA GLU A 507 -11.65 -32.28 7.25
C GLU A 507 -11.32 -32.08 8.74
N VAL A 508 -11.04 -30.84 9.13
CA VAL A 508 -10.71 -30.48 10.52
C VAL A 508 -11.91 -30.70 11.43
N THR A 509 -13.10 -30.30 11.02
CA THR A 509 -14.32 -30.50 11.82
C THR A 509 -14.63 -31.99 12.02
N ALA A 510 -14.40 -32.81 11.01
CA ALA A 510 -14.54 -34.27 11.13
C ALA A 510 -13.47 -34.90 12.03
N LEU A 511 -12.23 -34.37 11.98
CA LEU A 511 -11.09 -34.88 12.75
C LEU A 511 -11.15 -34.47 14.22
N LEU A 512 -11.57 -33.24 14.48
CA LEU A 512 -11.52 -32.58 15.82
C LEU A 512 -12.89 -31.92 16.10
N PRO A 513 -13.96 -32.69 16.30
CA PRO A 513 -15.32 -32.14 16.41
C PRO A 513 -15.55 -31.26 17.65
N ALA A 514 -14.72 -31.42 18.67
CA ALA A 514 -14.79 -30.60 19.91
C ALA A 514 -14.03 -29.27 19.78
N ALA A 515 -13.22 -29.07 18.74
CA ALA A 515 -12.43 -27.86 18.59
C ALA A 515 -13.26 -26.66 18.11
N ARG A 516 -13.12 -25.53 18.76
CA ARG A 516 -13.71 -24.24 18.34
C ARG A 516 -12.89 -23.69 17.19
N THR A 517 -13.35 -23.97 15.96
CA THR A 517 -12.63 -23.60 14.73
C THR A 517 -13.13 -22.26 14.19
N ALA A 518 -12.22 -21.41 13.71
CA ALA A 518 -12.54 -20.18 13.00
C ALA A 518 -11.78 -20.08 11.66
N VAL A 519 -12.37 -19.37 10.70
CA VAL A 519 -11.80 -19.18 9.35
C VAL A 519 -11.54 -17.72 9.11
N MET A 520 -10.30 -17.37 8.69
CA MET A 520 -9.87 -16.01 8.37
C MET A 520 -9.37 -15.91 6.92
N THR A 521 -10.25 -15.49 6.05
CA THR A 521 -9.95 -15.27 4.61
C THR A 521 -10.59 -13.97 4.13
N SER A 522 -10.15 -13.46 2.98
CA SER A 522 -10.78 -12.27 2.35
C SER A 522 -12.27 -12.45 2.03
N ASP A 523 -12.74 -13.68 1.90
CA ASP A 523 -14.13 -13.99 1.57
C ASP A 523 -15.02 -14.07 2.83
N THR A 524 -14.42 -14.40 3.99
CA THR A 524 -15.14 -14.53 5.27
C THR A 524 -15.09 -13.25 6.11
N ILE A 525 -14.11 -12.39 5.89
CA ILE A 525 -13.93 -11.14 6.62
C ILE A 525 -14.40 -9.97 5.75
N THR A 526 -15.58 -9.43 6.08
CA THR A 526 -16.23 -8.35 5.33
C THR A 526 -15.92 -6.96 5.91
N GLY A 527 -14.66 -6.70 6.27
CA GLY A 527 -14.21 -5.38 6.70
C GLY A 527 -13.34 -5.38 7.95
N PRO A 528 -12.77 -4.23 8.30
CA PRO A 528 -11.82 -4.11 9.42
C PRO A 528 -12.40 -4.49 10.79
N LEU A 529 -13.66 -4.17 11.05
CA LEU A 529 -14.32 -4.49 12.33
C LEU A 529 -14.46 -6.00 12.53
N ALA A 530 -14.85 -6.75 11.48
CA ALA A 530 -14.96 -8.20 11.54
C ALA A 530 -13.60 -8.87 11.76
N ALA A 531 -12.54 -8.32 11.16
CA ALA A 531 -11.17 -8.77 11.39
C ALA A 531 -10.75 -8.55 12.84
N THR A 532 -10.98 -7.35 13.38
CA THR A 532 -10.64 -7.00 14.77
C THR A 532 -11.38 -7.89 15.76
N GLU A 533 -12.66 -8.14 15.55
CA GLU A 533 -13.45 -9.00 16.42
C GLU A 533 -12.97 -10.46 16.39
N LEU A 534 -12.64 -11.01 15.21
CA LEU A 534 -12.08 -12.35 15.15
C LEU A 534 -10.73 -12.46 15.86
N ILE A 535 -9.86 -11.46 15.69
CA ILE A 535 -8.56 -11.40 16.37
C ILE A 535 -8.76 -11.39 17.89
N ARG A 536 -9.68 -10.55 18.39
CA ARG A 536 -10.03 -10.50 19.83
C ARG A 536 -10.46 -11.88 20.33
N ARG A 537 -11.37 -12.56 19.64
CA ARG A 537 -11.83 -13.91 19.99
C ARG A 537 -10.71 -14.93 20.07
N VAL A 538 -9.72 -14.85 19.14
CA VAL A 538 -8.54 -15.72 19.20
C VAL A 538 -7.67 -15.37 20.41
N GLN A 539 -7.47 -14.09 20.71
CA GLN A 539 -6.69 -13.64 21.87
C GLN A 539 -7.34 -14.01 23.21
N ASP A 540 -8.67 -13.93 23.28
CA ASP A 540 -9.48 -14.28 24.44
C ASP A 540 -9.68 -15.81 24.59
N HIS A 541 -8.99 -16.61 23.76
CA HIS A 541 -9.07 -18.08 23.80
C HIS A 541 -10.46 -18.64 23.51
N GLU A 542 -11.28 -17.93 22.72
CA GLU A 542 -12.58 -18.41 22.25
C GLU A 542 -12.46 -19.29 20.99
N VAL A 543 -11.26 -19.38 20.41
CA VAL A 543 -10.92 -20.15 19.21
C VAL A 543 -9.72 -21.02 19.53
N ASP A 544 -9.82 -22.33 19.27
CA ASP A 544 -8.74 -23.31 19.49
C ASP A 544 -7.92 -23.51 18.21
N LEU A 545 -8.59 -23.50 17.06
CA LEU A 545 -7.96 -23.71 15.76
C LEU A 545 -8.37 -22.63 14.77
N LEU A 546 -7.38 -21.91 14.26
CA LEU A 546 -7.57 -20.91 13.23
C LEU A 546 -7.16 -21.47 11.87
N ILE A 547 -8.03 -21.38 10.87
CA ILE A 547 -7.73 -21.74 9.49
C ILE A 547 -7.66 -20.46 8.67
N GLY A 548 -6.59 -20.26 7.90
CA GLY A 548 -6.55 -19.04 7.14
C GLY A 548 -5.50 -18.96 6.04
N THR A 549 -5.56 -17.84 5.34
CA THR A 549 -4.70 -17.51 4.22
C THR A 549 -3.78 -16.32 4.57
N GLN A 550 -3.26 -15.61 3.59
CA GLN A 550 -2.27 -14.54 3.77
C GLN A 550 -2.64 -13.43 4.77
N MET A 551 -3.92 -13.22 5.06
CA MET A 551 -4.35 -12.23 6.07
C MET A 551 -3.77 -12.54 7.46
N ILE A 552 -3.64 -13.82 7.82
CA ILE A 552 -3.11 -14.25 9.12
C ILE A 552 -1.60 -14.04 9.24
N ALA A 553 -0.90 -14.06 8.13
CA ALA A 553 0.55 -13.87 8.12
C ALA A 553 0.98 -12.49 8.64
N LYS A 554 0.08 -11.50 8.62
CA LYS A 554 0.39 -10.09 8.88
C LYS A 554 -0.16 -9.58 10.21
N GLY A 555 0.69 -8.88 10.97
CA GLY A 555 0.30 -7.90 12.00
C GLY A 555 -0.34 -8.40 13.31
N HIS A 556 -0.66 -9.68 13.48
CA HIS A 556 -1.44 -10.15 14.64
C HIS A 556 -0.58 -10.88 15.68
N HIS A 557 -0.91 -10.69 16.95
CA HIS A 557 -0.29 -11.37 18.08
C HIS A 557 -1.27 -12.38 18.70
N PHE A 558 -0.85 -13.66 18.75
CA PHE A 558 -1.62 -14.75 19.32
C PHE A 558 -0.79 -15.45 20.41
N PRO A 559 -0.96 -15.12 21.69
CA PRO A 559 -0.09 -15.59 22.79
C PRO A 559 -0.08 -17.11 22.96
N MET A 560 -1.21 -17.77 22.73
CA MET A 560 -1.40 -19.22 22.94
C MET A 560 -1.14 -20.06 21.67
N LEU A 561 -0.74 -19.42 20.56
CA LEU A 561 -0.49 -20.10 19.30
C LEU A 561 0.89 -20.78 19.31
N THR A 562 0.92 -22.09 19.52
CA THR A 562 2.15 -22.88 19.62
C THR A 562 2.41 -23.77 18.43
N LEU A 563 1.38 -24.09 17.63
CA LEU A 563 1.50 -24.87 16.40
C LEU A 563 1.04 -24.10 15.17
N VAL A 564 1.89 -24.09 14.14
CA VAL A 564 1.53 -23.66 12.79
C VAL A 564 1.71 -24.82 11.83
N GLY A 565 0.65 -25.23 11.17
CA GLY A 565 0.67 -26.22 10.08
C GLY A 565 0.49 -25.53 8.74
N VAL A 566 1.48 -25.59 7.86
CA VAL A 566 1.36 -25.17 6.47
C VAL A 566 0.90 -26.36 5.64
N VAL A 567 -0.31 -26.27 5.09
CA VAL A 567 -0.97 -27.43 4.43
C VAL A 567 -0.31 -27.77 3.10
N ASP A 568 0.17 -26.78 2.37
CA ASP A 568 0.90 -26.96 1.11
C ASP A 568 1.95 -25.84 1.00
N ALA A 569 3.19 -26.17 1.32
CA ALA A 569 4.30 -25.21 1.29
C ALA A 569 4.87 -25.00 -0.12
N ASP A 570 4.58 -25.90 -1.07
CA ASP A 570 5.06 -25.83 -2.45
C ASP A 570 4.20 -24.87 -3.30
N LEU A 571 3.01 -24.52 -2.82
CA LEU A 571 2.14 -23.55 -3.45
C LEU A 571 2.85 -22.17 -3.50
N GLY A 572 3.16 -21.72 -4.70
CA GLY A 572 3.87 -20.46 -4.93
C GLY A 572 5.30 -20.65 -5.44
N LEU A 573 5.91 -21.83 -5.28
CA LEU A 573 7.23 -22.15 -5.86
C LEU A 573 7.16 -22.35 -7.37
N HIS A 574 6.02 -22.84 -7.86
CA HIS A 574 5.80 -23.15 -9.26
C HIS A 574 4.94 -22.08 -9.94
N GLY A 575 5.24 -21.71 -11.17
CA GLY A 575 4.39 -20.79 -11.94
C GLY A 575 5.13 -19.77 -12.82
N GLY A 576 6.46 -19.86 -12.94
CA GLY A 576 7.24 -19.01 -13.85
C GLY A 576 7.32 -17.53 -13.41
N ASP A 577 7.01 -17.24 -12.16
CA ASP A 577 7.23 -15.92 -11.56
C ASP A 577 8.68 -15.82 -11.08
N LEU A 578 9.39 -14.79 -11.52
CA LEU A 578 10.77 -14.49 -11.15
C LEU A 578 11.01 -14.52 -9.63
N ARG A 579 10.02 -14.09 -8.84
CA ARG A 579 10.14 -13.94 -7.38
C ARG A 579 9.44 -15.05 -6.60
N ALA A 580 9.12 -16.17 -7.25
CA ALA A 580 8.35 -17.25 -6.63
C ALA A 580 9.00 -17.77 -5.36
N ALA A 581 10.30 -18.09 -5.41
CA ALA A 581 11.06 -18.59 -4.28
C ALA A 581 11.19 -17.55 -3.16
N GLU A 582 11.57 -16.31 -3.50
CA GLU A 582 11.70 -15.19 -2.55
C GLU A 582 10.38 -14.93 -1.81
N ARG A 583 9.27 -14.82 -2.55
CA ARG A 583 7.94 -14.57 -1.96
C ARG A 583 7.46 -15.72 -1.08
N THR A 584 7.72 -16.95 -1.52
CA THR A 584 7.34 -18.14 -0.74
C THR A 584 8.15 -18.19 0.55
N TYR A 585 9.44 -17.94 0.49
CA TYR A 585 10.28 -17.84 1.68
C TYR A 585 9.77 -16.76 2.64
N GLN A 586 9.55 -15.54 2.15
CA GLN A 586 9.06 -14.41 2.94
C GLN A 586 7.74 -14.72 3.63
N LEU A 587 6.78 -15.27 2.88
CA LEU A 587 5.47 -15.61 3.40
C LEU A 587 5.53 -16.72 4.45
N LEU A 588 6.23 -17.81 4.16
CA LEU A 588 6.35 -18.93 5.09
C LEU A 588 7.13 -18.53 6.36
N HIS A 589 8.17 -17.72 6.23
CA HIS A 589 8.88 -17.16 7.37
C HIS A 589 8.00 -16.26 8.24
N GLN A 590 7.16 -15.42 7.65
CA GLN A 590 6.20 -14.59 8.40
C GLN A 590 5.17 -15.44 9.15
N VAL A 591 4.64 -16.47 8.48
CA VAL A 591 3.67 -17.40 9.07
C VAL A 591 4.33 -18.21 10.19
N ALA A 592 5.54 -18.72 9.96
CA ALA A 592 6.33 -19.40 10.99
C ALA A 592 6.55 -18.51 12.22
N GLY A 593 6.84 -17.24 12.01
CA GLY A 593 7.01 -16.26 13.07
C GLY A 593 5.78 -16.03 13.97
N ARG A 594 4.62 -16.60 13.62
CA ARG A 594 3.41 -16.55 14.46
C ARG A 594 3.44 -17.55 15.61
N ALA A 595 4.12 -18.67 15.44
CA ALA A 595 4.25 -19.70 16.49
C ALA A 595 5.28 -19.29 17.57
N GLY A 596 5.00 -19.68 18.82
CA GLY A 596 5.96 -19.55 19.91
C GLY A 596 6.26 -18.12 20.30
N ARG A 597 5.30 -17.39 20.74
CA ARG A 597 5.45 -16.11 21.42
C ARG A 597 5.20 -16.28 22.92
N ALA A 598 5.73 -15.38 23.73
CA ALA A 598 5.81 -15.50 25.18
C ALA A 598 6.71 -16.69 25.60
N ASP A 599 6.43 -17.31 26.73
CA ASP A 599 7.29 -18.34 27.35
C ASP A 599 7.08 -19.76 26.79
N ARG A 600 6.35 -19.90 25.65
CA ARG A 600 6.04 -21.19 25.03
C ARG A 600 6.77 -21.39 23.70
N PRO A 601 7.55 -22.49 23.55
CA PRO A 601 8.23 -22.79 22.30
C PRO A 601 7.21 -23.10 21.19
N GLY A 602 7.41 -22.51 20.02
CA GLY A 602 6.56 -22.74 18.85
C GLY A 602 7.06 -23.88 17.98
N ARG A 603 6.14 -24.56 17.32
CA ARG A 603 6.43 -25.58 16.30
C ARG A 603 5.76 -25.21 14.98
N VAL A 604 6.48 -25.42 13.88
CA VAL A 604 5.97 -25.18 12.52
C VAL A 604 6.17 -26.44 11.71
N LEU A 605 5.09 -26.95 11.13
CA LEU A 605 5.14 -28.11 10.24
C LEU A 605 4.81 -27.65 8.81
N LEU A 606 5.79 -27.78 7.90
CA LEU A 606 5.65 -27.46 6.49
C LEU A 606 5.39 -28.74 5.69
N GLN A 607 4.16 -28.99 5.26
CA GLN A 607 3.87 -30.10 4.37
C GLN A 607 4.35 -29.77 2.96
N THR A 608 5.23 -30.59 2.40
CA THR A 608 5.87 -30.37 1.11
C THR A 608 6.16 -31.66 0.36
N TYR A 609 6.07 -31.66 -0.97
CA TYR A 609 6.58 -32.71 -1.84
C TYR A 609 8.05 -32.49 -2.20
N GLU A 610 8.61 -31.29 -1.89
CA GLU A 610 9.96 -30.87 -2.24
C GLU A 610 10.81 -30.48 -1.02
N PRO A 611 11.02 -31.38 -0.04
CA PRO A 611 11.73 -31.03 1.19
C PRO A 611 13.20 -30.64 0.95
N LYS A 612 13.75 -30.94 -0.23
CA LYS A 612 15.12 -30.54 -0.62
C LYS A 612 15.19 -29.20 -1.34
N HIS A 613 14.05 -28.56 -1.62
CA HIS A 613 14.05 -27.24 -2.25
C HIS A 613 14.79 -26.21 -1.37
N PRO A 614 15.60 -25.29 -1.95
CA PRO A 614 16.39 -24.31 -1.18
C PRO A 614 15.57 -23.52 -0.17
N VAL A 615 14.35 -23.10 -0.52
CA VAL A 615 13.40 -22.43 0.38
C VAL A 615 13.08 -23.26 1.60
N MET A 616 12.75 -24.55 1.42
CA MET A 616 12.42 -25.45 2.54
C MET A 616 13.62 -25.71 3.43
N GLN A 617 14.79 -25.94 2.83
CA GLN A 617 16.03 -26.18 3.58
C GLN A 617 16.41 -24.94 4.42
N ALA A 618 16.30 -23.75 3.86
CA ALA A 618 16.60 -22.52 4.57
C ALA A 618 15.62 -22.23 5.72
N LEU A 619 14.32 -22.48 5.52
CA LEU A 619 13.32 -22.33 6.58
C LEU A 619 13.56 -23.31 7.73
N VAL A 620 13.87 -24.57 7.44
CA VAL A 620 14.17 -25.62 8.44
C VAL A 620 15.45 -25.30 9.21
N ALA A 621 16.48 -24.82 8.51
CA ALA A 621 17.76 -24.46 9.12
C ALA A 621 17.72 -23.11 9.85
N GLY A 622 16.69 -22.28 9.62
CA GLY A 622 16.68 -20.89 10.09
C GLY A 622 17.76 -20.03 9.43
N ASP A 623 18.27 -20.44 8.28
CA ASP A 623 19.41 -19.82 7.59
C ASP A 623 18.92 -18.98 6.38
N ARG A 624 18.51 -17.77 6.69
CA ARG A 624 18.07 -16.78 5.70
C ARG A 624 19.17 -16.39 4.73
N GLU A 625 20.37 -16.20 5.24
CA GLU A 625 21.52 -15.71 4.45
C GLU A 625 21.88 -16.71 3.34
N ARG A 626 21.86 -18.00 3.66
CA ARG A 626 22.08 -19.06 2.67
C ARG A 626 21.02 -19.03 1.55
N PHE A 627 19.75 -18.78 1.91
CA PHE A 627 18.69 -18.67 0.91
C PHE A 627 18.92 -17.45 0.00
N LEU A 628 19.22 -16.28 0.61
CA LEU A 628 19.43 -15.04 -0.15
C LEU A 628 20.65 -15.12 -1.06
N ALA A 629 21.72 -15.78 -0.62
CA ALA A 629 22.89 -16.03 -1.45
C ALA A 629 22.55 -16.92 -2.66
N SER A 630 21.85 -18.04 -2.43
CA SER A 630 21.42 -18.93 -3.52
C SER A 630 20.50 -18.22 -4.53
N GLU A 631 19.52 -17.47 -4.06
CA GLU A 631 18.61 -16.70 -4.89
C GLU A 631 19.34 -15.60 -5.69
N ALA A 632 20.35 -14.96 -5.07
CA ALA A 632 21.18 -13.98 -5.74
C ALA A 632 22.00 -14.60 -6.88
N ASP A 633 22.65 -15.74 -6.64
CA ASP A 633 23.44 -16.47 -7.63
C ASP A 633 22.58 -16.91 -8.82
N ASP A 634 21.39 -17.46 -8.54
CA ASP A 634 20.43 -17.86 -9.57
C ASP A 634 20.01 -16.67 -10.46
N ARG A 635 19.66 -15.53 -9.86
CA ARG A 635 19.28 -14.33 -10.62
C ARG A 635 20.44 -13.70 -11.36
N GLN A 636 21.61 -13.71 -10.77
CA GLN A 636 22.82 -13.18 -11.40
C GLN A 636 23.19 -13.98 -12.64
N SER A 637 23.13 -15.31 -12.56
CA SER A 637 23.49 -16.21 -13.67
C SER A 637 22.65 -15.96 -14.93
N VAL A 638 21.39 -15.54 -14.76
CA VAL A 638 20.47 -15.26 -15.85
C VAL A 638 20.24 -13.74 -16.06
N GLY A 639 20.99 -12.87 -15.41
CA GLY A 639 20.91 -11.41 -15.58
C GLY A 639 19.54 -10.82 -15.19
N MET A 640 18.89 -11.37 -14.16
CA MET A 640 17.60 -10.88 -13.63
C MET A 640 17.78 -9.83 -12.51
N PRO A 641 16.78 -9.01 -12.21
CA PRO A 641 16.88 -8.04 -11.11
C PRO A 641 17.23 -8.70 -9.77
N PRO A 642 18.14 -8.07 -9.00
CA PRO A 642 18.70 -6.73 -9.14
C PRO A 642 19.97 -6.65 -10.01
N PHE A 643 20.38 -7.71 -10.69
CA PHE A 643 21.63 -7.77 -11.50
C PHE A 643 21.41 -7.32 -12.94
N GLY A 644 20.19 -7.34 -13.43
CA GLY A 644 19.72 -6.76 -14.69
C GLY A 644 18.53 -5.82 -14.47
N ARG A 645 17.93 -5.35 -15.56
CA ARG A 645 16.72 -4.54 -15.57
C ARG A 645 15.67 -5.18 -16.48
N LEU A 646 14.42 -5.03 -16.10
CA LEU A 646 13.29 -5.56 -16.86
C LEU A 646 12.28 -4.46 -17.16
N ALA A 647 11.59 -4.60 -18.30
CA ALA A 647 10.35 -3.90 -18.56
C ALA A 647 9.38 -4.84 -19.27
N ALA A 648 8.17 -4.93 -18.76
CA ALA A 648 7.10 -5.72 -19.36
C ALA A 648 6.17 -4.81 -20.18
N LEU A 649 5.80 -5.24 -21.38
CA LEU A 649 4.82 -4.60 -22.21
C LEU A 649 3.62 -5.52 -22.37
N ILE A 650 2.42 -4.98 -22.15
CA ILE A 650 1.18 -5.73 -22.30
C ILE A 650 0.27 -4.99 -23.29
N LEU A 651 0.08 -5.61 -24.44
CA LEU A 651 -0.93 -5.19 -25.41
C LEU A 651 -2.27 -5.82 -25.04
N SER A 652 -3.36 -5.06 -25.09
CA SER A 652 -4.69 -5.59 -24.85
C SER A 652 -5.75 -4.93 -25.71
N GLY A 653 -6.68 -5.73 -26.26
CA GLY A 653 -7.77 -5.27 -27.10
C GLY A 653 -8.93 -6.25 -27.16
N PRO A 654 -10.14 -5.81 -27.56
CA PRO A 654 -11.29 -6.70 -27.74
C PRO A 654 -11.15 -7.61 -28.95
N ASP A 655 -10.38 -7.21 -29.97
CA ASP A 655 -10.13 -7.94 -31.20
C ASP A 655 -8.74 -8.57 -31.16
N ALA A 656 -8.69 -9.91 -31.30
CA ALA A 656 -7.47 -10.69 -31.27
C ALA A 656 -6.52 -10.32 -32.43
N ASP A 657 -7.07 -10.18 -33.65
CA ASP A 657 -6.29 -9.93 -34.86
C ASP A 657 -5.65 -8.53 -34.82
N ALA A 658 -6.37 -7.52 -34.31
CA ALA A 658 -5.83 -6.19 -34.09
C ALA A 658 -4.67 -6.21 -33.09
N VAL A 659 -4.81 -6.94 -31.98
CA VAL A 659 -3.73 -7.08 -30.99
C VAL A 659 -2.53 -7.81 -31.57
N ASP A 660 -2.75 -8.88 -32.33
CA ASP A 660 -1.67 -9.68 -32.94
C ASP A 660 -0.95 -8.90 -34.05
N ASN A 661 -1.65 -8.08 -34.81
CA ASN A 661 -1.05 -7.21 -35.82
C ASN A 661 -0.10 -6.17 -35.20
N ILE A 662 -0.55 -5.52 -34.13
CA ILE A 662 0.30 -4.56 -33.37
C ILE A 662 1.47 -5.29 -32.71
N ALA A 663 1.24 -6.47 -32.14
CA ALA A 663 2.32 -7.27 -31.54
C ALA A 663 3.40 -7.63 -32.57
N ARG A 664 3.02 -8.02 -33.78
CA ARG A 664 3.97 -8.28 -34.88
C ARG A 664 4.70 -7.02 -35.33
N THR A 665 4.03 -5.88 -35.36
CA THR A 665 4.66 -4.60 -35.70
C THR A 665 5.71 -4.21 -34.66
N LEU A 666 5.38 -4.32 -33.38
CA LEU A 666 6.33 -4.09 -32.28
C LEU A 666 7.51 -5.08 -32.34
N ALA A 667 7.27 -6.34 -32.63
CA ALA A 667 8.35 -7.33 -32.74
C ALA A 667 9.36 -6.98 -33.84
N ARG A 668 8.90 -6.46 -34.98
CA ARG A 668 9.78 -6.02 -36.08
C ARG A 668 10.58 -4.75 -35.74
N ALA A 669 10.01 -3.87 -34.92
CA ALA A 669 10.64 -2.64 -34.48
C ALA A 669 11.48 -2.81 -33.21
N ALA A 670 11.61 -4.05 -32.70
CA ALA A 670 12.29 -4.31 -31.44
C ALA A 670 13.76 -3.88 -31.50
N PRO A 671 14.27 -3.16 -30.48
CA PRO A 671 15.66 -2.77 -30.44
C PRO A 671 16.58 -3.98 -30.25
N HIS A 672 17.72 -3.96 -30.92
CA HIS A 672 18.77 -4.96 -30.81
C HIS A 672 20.07 -4.32 -30.35
N GLY A 673 20.87 -5.03 -29.58
CA GLY A 673 22.18 -4.57 -29.14
C GLY A 673 22.78 -5.46 -28.07
N ASP A 674 24.06 -5.26 -27.80
CA ASP A 674 24.75 -6.01 -26.71
C ASP A 674 24.11 -5.67 -25.37
N GLY A 675 23.77 -6.71 -24.62
CA GLY A 675 23.09 -6.58 -23.31
C GLY A 675 21.62 -6.20 -23.38
N ILE A 676 20.97 -6.33 -24.56
CA ILE A 676 19.54 -6.12 -24.77
C ILE A 676 18.92 -7.39 -25.32
N GLU A 677 17.91 -7.90 -24.63
CA GLU A 677 17.15 -9.08 -25.03
C GLU A 677 15.66 -8.76 -24.97
N ILE A 678 14.93 -9.09 -26.04
CA ILE A 678 13.47 -8.93 -26.10
C ILE A 678 12.82 -10.29 -26.32
N LEU A 679 12.02 -10.67 -25.33
CA LEU A 679 11.24 -11.90 -25.36
C LEU A 679 9.80 -11.59 -25.74
N GLY A 680 9.25 -12.35 -26.67
CA GLY A 680 7.89 -12.15 -27.19
C GLY A 680 7.84 -11.76 -28.67
N PRO A 681 6.63 -11.53 -29.25
CA PRO A 681 5.33 -11.54 -28.56
C PRO A 681 4.88 -12.94 -28.11
N ALA A 682 4.35 -13.03 -26.92
CA ALA A 682 3.77 -14.25 -26.38
C ALA A 682 2.38 -13.97 -25.77
N PRO A 683 1.48 -14.97 -25.72
CA PRO A 683 0.27 -14.81 -24.92
C PRO A 683 0.61 -14.44 -23.48
N ALA A 684 -0.11 -13.47 -22.90
CA ALA A 684 0.03 -13.21 -21.48
C ALA A 684 -0.47 -14.41 -20.64
N PRO A 685 -0.06 -14.59 -19.38
CA PRO A 685 -0.52 -15.69 -18.53
C PRO A 685 -2.05 -15.81 -18.45
N LEU A 686 -2.75 -14.67 -18.50
CA LEU A 686 -4.18 -14.60 -18.78
C LEU A 686 -4.33 -14.04 -20.20
N ALA A 687 -4.32 -14.92 -21.20
CA ALA A 687 -4.38 -14.54 -22.60
C ALA A 687 -5.65 -13.76 -22.97
N ILE A 688 -6.73 -13.98 -22.20
CA ILE A 688 -7.95 -13.17 -22.24
C ILE A 688 -8.25 -12.72 -20.80
N LEU A 689 -8.47 -11.42 -20.60
CA LEU A 689 -8.87 -10.84 -19.33
C LEU A 689 -9.98 -9.80 -19.57
N ARG A 690 -11.14 -9.96 -18.91
CA ARG A 690 -12.30 -9.07 -19.06
C ARG A 690 -12.70 -8.84 -20.53
N ARG A 691 -12.73 -9.94 -21.31
CA ARG A 691 -13.02 -9.97 -22.76
C ARG A 691 -11.99 -9.22 -23.63
N ARG A 692 -10.77 -9.01 -23.15
CA ARG A 692 -9.69 -8.42 -23.93
C ARG A 692 -8.60 -9.46 -24.16
N HIS A 693 -8.22 -9.65 -25.40
CA HIS A 693 -7.06 -10.46 -25.78
C HIS A 693 -5.78 -9.76 -25.37
N ARG A 694 -4.79 -10.51 -24.90
CA ARG A 694 -3.54 -9.97 -24.35
C ARG A 694 -2.32 -10.63 -24.95
N ARG A 695 -1.34 -9.80 -25.34
CA ARG A 695 0.02 -10.22 -25.71
C ARG A 695 1.02 -9.47 -24.86
N ARG A 696 2.13 -10.14 -24.57
CA ARG A 696 3.21 -9.54 -23.77
C ARG A 696 4.55 -9.60 -24.49
N PHE A 697 5.38 -8.63 -24.15
CA PHE A 697 6.81 -8.64 -24.37
C PHE A 697 7.51 -8.44 -23.04
N LEU A 698 8.75 -8.92 -22.95
CA LEU A 698 9.65 -8.65 -21.86
C LEU A 698 10.95 -8.13 -22.44
N LEU A 699 11.27 -6.87 -22.14
CA LEU A 699 12.59 -6.28 -22.36
C LEU A 699 13.45 -6.63 -21.16
N LYS A 700 14.58 -7.26 -21.40
CA LYS A 700 15.62 -7.53 -20.43
C LYS A 700 16.90 -6.84 -20.90
N CYS A 701 17.55 -6.09 -19.99
CA CYS A 701 18.80 -5.42 -20.32
C CYS A 701 19.78 -5.47 -19.14
N ARG A 702 21.06 -5.28 -19.47
CA ARG A 702 22.11 -5.16 -18.45
C ARG A 702 21.78 -4.00 -17.50
N ARG A 703 22.32 -4.07 -16.29
CA ARG A 703 22.06 -3.09 -15.23
C ARG A 703 22.49 -1.67 -15.59
N ASP A 704 23.52 -1.50 -16.38
CA ASP A 704 24.06 -0.22 -16.86
C ASP A 704 23.21 0.43 -17.96
N ILE A 705 22.29 -0.33 -18.57
CA ILE A 705 21.42 0.15 -19.64
C ILE A 705 20.07 0.62 -19.06
N ALA A 706 19.72 1.87 -19.31
CA ALA A 706 18.43 2.42 -18.89
C ALA A 706 17.32 1.97 -19.85
N PRO A 707 16.24 1.30 -19.37
CA PRO A 707 15.17 0.83 -20.24
C PRO A 707 14.29 1.95 -20.83
N GLN A 708 14.19 3.11 -20.17
CA GLN A 708 13.27 4.18 -20.58
C GLN A 708 13.61 4.79 -21.97
N PRO A 709 14.85 5.16 -22.30
CA PRO A 709 15.19 5.64 -23.63
C PRO A 709 14.94 4.57 -24.70
N LEU A 710 15.26 3.30 -24.43
CA LEU A 710 15.01 2.19 -25.34
C LEU A 710 13.51 2.03 -25.62
N LEU A 711 12.69 2.07 -24.58
CA LEU A 711 11.24 1.95 -24.71
C LEU A 711 10.64 3.13 -25.48
N ARG A 712 11.10 4.38 -25.24
CA ARG A 712 10.64 5.53 -26.00
C ARG A 712 10.98 5.40 -27.49
N HIS A 713 12.20 4.98 -27.79
CA HIS A 713 12.64 4.76 -29.17
C HIS A 713 11.82 3.63 -29.83
N TRP A 714 11.61 2.53 -29.13
CA TRP A 714 10.88 1.37 -29.65
C TRP A 714 9.40 1.66 -29.89
N LEU A 715 8.75 2.33 -28.94
CA LEU A 715 7.30 2.53 -28.95
C LEU A 715 6.86 3.78 -29.74
N GLY A 716 7.72 4.78 -29.84
CA GLY A 716 7.40 6.08 -30.48
C GLY A 716 6.89 5.99 -31.92
N PRO A 717 7.50 5.18 -32.80
CA PRO A 717 7.06 5.05 -34.19
C PRO A 717 5.75 4.25 -34.36
N VAL A 718 5.32 3.48 -33.36
CA VAL A 718 4.18 2.56 -33.49
C VAL A 718 2.87 3.24 -33.15
N LYS A 719 2.03 3.46 -34.14
CA LYS A 719 0.67 4.01 -33.94
C LYS A 719 -0.27 2.91 -33.45
N LEU A 720 -0.85 3.13 -32.26
CA LEU A 720 -1.83 2.23 -31.67
C LEU A 720 -3.25 2.61 -32.11
N PRO A 721 -4.07 1.66 -32.61
CA PRO A 721 -5.50 1.89 -32.78
C PRO A 721 -6.17 2.19 -31.44
N ALA A 722 -7.22 2.98 -31.42
CA ALA A 722 -7.96 3.35 -30.21
C ALA A 722 -8.50 2.13 -29.42
N SER A 723 -8.75 0.99 -30.09
CA SER A 723 -9.20 -0.27 -29.50
C SER A 723 -8.09 -1.04 -28.78
N VAL A 724 -6.81 -0.80 -29.12
CA VAL A 724 -5.65 -1.50 -28.53
C VAL A 724 -4.98 -0.60 -27.50
N ARG A 725 -4.80 -1.12 -26.30
CA ARG A 725 -4.08 -0.45 -25.19
C ARG A 725 -2.72 -1.09 -25.03
N LEU A 726 -1.71 -0.25 -24.84
CA LEU A 726 -0.38 -0.66 -24.42
C LEU A 726 -0.17 -0.23 -22.97
N GLN A 727 0.26 -1.16 -22.15
CA GLN A 727 0.66 -0.94 -20.76
C GLN A 727 2.14 -1.27 -20.67
N VAL A 728 2.90 -0.37 -20.05
CA VAL A 728 4.33 -0.55 -19.79
C VAL A 728 4.54 -0.64 -18.30
N ASP A 729 5.22 -1.68 -17.86
CA ASP A 729 5.64 -1.87 -16.48
C ASP A 729 7.16 -1.94 -16.44
N VAL A 730 7.78 -0.87 -15.93
CA VAL A 730 9.22 -0.82 -15.69
C VAL A 730 9.49 -1.43 -14.33
N ASP A 731 10.48 -2.31 -14.27
CA ASP A 731 10.79 -3.17 -13.13
C ASP A 731 9.56 -3.94 -12.63
N PRO A 732 9.03 -4.84 -13.48
CA PRO A 732 7.87 -5.64 -13.14
C PRO A 732 8.16 -6.51 -11.91
N TYR A 733 7.19 -6.54 -11.01
CA TYR A 733 7.27 -7.32 -9.78
C TYR A 733 6.71 -8.74 -9.96
N SER A 734 5.83 -8.91 -10.93
CA SER A 734 5.23 -10.18 -11.34
C SER A 734 5.05 -10.20 -12.85
N PHE A 735 5.07 -11.39 -13.44
CA PHE A 735 4.78 -11.59 -14.86
C PHE A 735 3.34 -12.07 -15.12
N LEU A 736 2.50 -12.11 -14.10
CA LEU A 736 1.12 -12.62 -14.17
C LEU A 736 0.12 -11.59 -14.74
#